data_d9e95ff47345eaed914ac7a98828080d
#
_entry.id   d9e95ff47345eaed914ac7a98828080d
#
_cell.length_a   1.000
_cell.length_b   1.000
_cell.length_c   1.000
_cell.angle_alpha   90.00
_cell.angle_beta   90.00
_cell.angle_gamma   90.00
#
_symmetry.space_group_name_H-M   'P 1'
#
loop_
_entity.id
_entity.type
_entity.pdbx_description
1 polymer ?
#
loop_
_entity_poly.entity_id
_entity_poly.type
_entity_poly.pdbx_seq_one_letter_code
_entity_poly.pdbx_strand_id
1 'polypeptide(L)'
;MSEIDAEQPAFEGMAPRRRRRKTAPVREPAADLPIASVVLDVQATHLGSTFDYLVDESQSDAAIPGTLVRVRFAGRRVNGIIWERSAQSSVPGSSLRFLERVVTPHVLVGEDMRGDISAIADAYGGTRANILRLSLPSRVARVDKEPLWRRSGEDTAAARYGRTNPGGHAALDSGLRSLAQSYEHAAALTDAIESRRPGAFVMDMLPGQAAWADDLAVLALDAMAHGRSAVLVMPGMRETMLVCRALGRLGLREFPAGDPVRNAVRGDYLVLAASLPPDRRYRAYCAVASGAVGCVVGLRAAMYAPVREPAFFAILEDAAYQHADGMMPYAQARGVLRLRAARHQGVFLALANARSVVSEREVGMDAADATPVSGPSVAVHPFAAVVRSRAPWTRWLNRAELTRLADPTVGARVPHFAVRILKEALDEGPVLLSIPHDGVEQRLGCTRCHRQARCRRCTGPLVRSSGAVPRCGWCGAAAVHWRCPHCGNDRMHMVRVGAAGTAQELHGLFGDAPMVLSGPSQPGGIVSSVPNRPMLVLAPPGAEPLVQADDGIGVGYRAVAILDAWTSLYARGVDARIDTLTNWMRAVSLCLPRNRGGQALLIGESDPVLARSLVLWDSPQLAAHELDERAQTALPPVLPCACIWGRRDAVTWLLHEVGALDGTHATVGEGEAAMPAVLGPVPIAPPVTMDAHELEETRDRVKAVVRVEPGRRAPFAIALRDAVARHVATRTPGELRFQLDPKDLL
;
A
#
# COMPACT_ATOMS: atom_id res chain seq x y z
N MET A 1 44.92 -0.65 49.03
CA MET A 1 45.27 0.63 49.68
C MET A 1 44.60 1.72 48.83
N SER A 2 43.68 2.49 49.28
CA SER A 2 42.92 2.68 50.53
C SER A 2 41.62 3.34 50.14
N GLU A 3 40.54 2.90 50.75
CA GLU A 3 39.23 3.54 50.83
C GLU A 3 39.37 4.99 51.29
N ILE A 4 38.56 5.87 50.68
CA ILE A 4 38.14 7.12 51.35
C ILE A 4 36.62 7.16 51.22
N ASP A 5 35.95 6.70 52.29
CA ASP A 5 34.58 7.02 52.63
C ASP A 5 34.48 8.51 52.95
N ALA A 6 33.67 9.24 52.21
CA ALA A 6 33.30 10.60 52.59
C ALA A 6 31.85 10.56 53.08
N GLU A 7 31.67 10.39 54.39
CA GLU A 7 30.42 10.67 55.09
C GLU A 7 30.07 12.14 54.97
N GLN A 8 28.92 12.46 54.35
CA GLN A 8 28.29 13.79 54.45
C GLN A 8 27.58 13.90 55.81
N PRO A 9 27.81 14.99 56.57
CA PRO A 9 27.15 15.19 57.84
C PRO A 9 25.64 15.47 57.66
N ALA A 10 24.81 14.67 58.32
CA ALA A 10 23.37 14.91 58.43
C ALA A 10 23.10 16.13 59.29
N PHE A 11 22.27 17.04 58.80
CA PHE A 11 21.75 18.17 59.60
C PHE A 11 20.91 17.66 60.77
N GLU A 12 21.25 18.02 61.97
CA GLU A 12 20.48 17.73 63.20
C GLU A 12 19.09 18.41 63.11
N GLY A 13 18.05 17.57 63.14
CA GLY A 13 16.66 18.01 63.18
C GLY A 13 15.70 17.42 62.16
N MET A 14 16.19 16.68 61.16
CA MET A 14 15.33 15.95 60.21
C MET A 14 15.43 14.45 60.38
N ALA A 15 14.66 13.89 61.29
CA ALA A 15 14.42 12.45 61.30
C ALA A 15 13.70 12.07 59.99
N PRO A 16 14.19 11.06 59.20
CA PRO A 16 13.51 10.62 58.00
C PRO A 16 12.13 10.11 58.39
N ARG A 17 11.06 10.80 57.98
CA ARG A 17 9.70 10.31 58.10
C ARG A 17 9.64 8.96 57.40
N ARG A 18 9.70 7.85 58.13
CA ARG A 18 9.36 6.51 57.63
C ARG A 18 7.99 6.61 56.96
N ARG A 19 7.98 6.63 55.63
CA ARG A 19 6.76 6.44 54.84
C ARG A 19 6.15 5.14 55.35
N ARG A 20 5.04 5.21 56.10
CA ARG A 20 4.20 4.06 56.44
C ARG A 20 3.97 3.32 55.12
N ARG A 21 4.50 2.10 54.97
CA ARG A 21 4.09 1.19 53.91
C ARG A 21 2.58 1.06 54.07
N LYS A 22 1.83 1.70 53.15
CA LYS A 22 0.40 1.43 53.01
C LYS A 22 0.33 -0.08 52.75
N THR A 23 -0.29 -0.83 53.65
CA THR A 23 -0.69 -2.22 53.43
C THR A 23 -1.44 -2.24 52.09
N ALA A 24 -0.92 -3.01 51.11
CA ALA A 24 -1.63 -3.16 49.85
C ALA A 24 -3.07 -3.64 50.16
N PRO A 25 -4.08 -3.01 49.59
CA PRO A 25 -5.45 -3.49 49.78
C PRO A 25 -5.54 -4.96 49.39
N VAL A 26 -6.24 -5.75 50.16
CA VAL A 26 -6.51 -7.14 49.82
C VAL A 26 -7.31 -7.11 48.51
N ARG A 27 -6.83 -7.79 47.48
CA ARG A 27 -7.50 -7.87 46.20
C ARG A 27 -8.42 -9.07 46.19
N GLU A 28 -9.66 -8.86 45.79
CA GLU A 28 -10.67 -9.92 45.68
C GLU A 28 -11.01 -10.08 44.16
N PRO A 29 -11.09 -11.33 43.66
CA PRO A 29 -11.53 -11.56 42.28
C PRO A 29 -12.96 -11.03 42.09
N ALA A 30 -13.22 -10.46 40.91
CA ALA A 30 -14.56 -10.00 40.53
C ALA A 30 -15.59 -11.12 40.66
N ALA A 31 -16.76 -10.78 41.20
CA ALA A 31 -17.84 -11.73 41.40
C ALA A 31 -18.37 -12.30 40.09
N ASP A 32 -18.39 -11.46 39.03
CA ASP A 32 -18.80 -11.86 37.70
C ASP A 32 -17.59 -11.83 36.75
N LEU A 33 -17.42 -12.91 35.94
CA LEU A 33 -16.36 -13.06 34.94
C LEU A 33 -14.96 -12.64 35.44
N PRO A 34 -14.41 -13.28 36.48
CA PRO A 34 -13.21 -12.88 37.19
C PRO A 34 -11.92 -12.95 36.32
N ILE A 35 -11.96 -13.61 35.17
CA ILE A 35 -10.80 -13.80 34.30
C ILE A 35 -10.85 -12.81 33.12
N ALA A 36 -9.73 -12.14 32.87
CA ALA A 36 -9.50 -11.35 31.67
C ALA A 36 -8.41 -11.99 30.82
N SER A 37 -8.75 -12.43 29.61
CA SER A 37 -7.78 -12.87 28.61
C SER A 37 -7.22 -11.64 27.90
N VAL A 38 -5.91 -11.41 28.00
CA VAL A 38 -5.24 -10.18 27.55
C VAL A 38 -4.28 -10.49 26.39
N VAL A 39 -4.40 -9.74 25.29
CA VAL A 39 -3.38 -9.66 24.23
C VAL A 39 -2.32 -8.64 24.66
N LEU A 40 -1.09 -9.10 24.83
CA LEU A 40 0.02 -8.27 25.31
C LEU A 40 0.68 -7.49 24.17
N ASP A 41 1.08 -6.26 24.45
CA ASP A 41 1.90 -5.44 23.53
C ASP A 41 3.38 -5.88 23.62
N VAL A 42 3.68 -7.06 23.06
CA VAL A 42 5.02 -7.63 23.00
C VAL A 42 5.36 -8.08 21.59
N GLN A 43 6.65 -7.97 21.21
CA GLN A 43 7.10 -8.29 19.85
C GLN A 43 7.42 -9.78 19.61
N ALA A 44 7.10 -10.66 20.54
CA ALA A 44 7.48 -12.05 20.44
C ALA A 44 6.42 -12.85 19.64
N THR A 45 6.81 -13.35 18.47
CA THR A 45 5.94 -14.16 17.60
C THR A 45 5.48 -15.46 18.22
N HIS A 46 6.27 -16.05 19.12
CA HIS A 46 5.90 -17.25 19.89
C HIS A 46 4.88 -17.00 21.01
N LEU A 47 4.56 -15.73 21.30
CA LEU A 47 3.56 -15.32 22.29
C LEU A 47 2.24 -14.89 21.63
N GLY A 48 1.82 -15.63 20.61
CA GLY A 48 0.60 -15.31 19.83
C GLY A 48 -0.72 -15.51 20.53
N SER A 49 -0.75 -16.18 21.71
CA SER A 49 -1.95 -16.43 22.49
C SER A 49 -2.28 -15.28 23.45
N THR A 50 -3.51 -15.29 23.97
CA THR A 50 -3.93 -14.45 25.10
C THR A 50 -3.33 -14.98 26.40
N PHE A 51 -3.18 -14.10 27.39
CA PHE A 51 -2.73 -14.44 28.73
C PHE A 51 -3.82 -14.08 29.73
N ASP A 52 -4.14 -15.03 30.62
CA ASP A 52 -5.22 -14.88 31.59
C ASP A 52 -4.73 -14.18 32.86
N TYR A 53 -5.53 -13.22 33.32
CA TYR A 53 -5.32 -12.45 34.54
C TYR A 53 -6.61 -12.39 35.35
N LEU A 54 -6.48 -12.33 36.69
CA LEU A 54 -7.60 -12.02 37.56
C LEU A 54 -7.95 -10.53 37.48
N VAL A 55 -9.22 -10.24 37.47
CA VAL A 55 -9.77 -8.89 37.60
C VAL A 55 -10.15 -8.65 39.06
N ASP A 56 -9.65 -7.56 39.64
CA ASP A 56 -10.03 -7.11 40.97
C ASP A 56 -11.47 -6.57 40.94
N GLU A 57 -12.29 -6.90 41.95
CA GLU A 57 -13.69 -6.46 42.03
C GLU A 57 -13.80 -4.93 41.86
N SER A 58 -12.89 -4.17 42.48
CA SER A 58 -12.87 -2.70 42.36
C SER A 58 -12.62 -2.18 40.95
N GLN A 59 -12.17 -3.02 40.01
CA GLN A 59 -11.91 -2.69 38.61
C GLN A 59 -12.88 -3.37 37.64
N SER A 60 -13.83 -4.20 38.14
CA SER A 60 -14.70 -5.04 37.33
C SER A 60 -15.48 -4.23 36.28
N ASP A 61 -16.09 -3.12 36.68
CA ASP A 61 -16.86 -2.23 35.77
C ASP A 61 -16.01 -1.57 34.67
N ALA A 62 -14.73 -1.30 34.95
CA ALA A 62 -13.83 -0.67 34.02
C ALA A 62 -13.08 -1.68 33.14
N ALA A 63 -12.97 -2.94 33.58
CA ALA A 63 -12.23 -3.99 32.89
C ALA A 63 -13.07 -4.63 31.78
N ILE A 64 -13.52 -3.82 30.82
CA ILE A 64 -14.37 -4.24 29.70
C ILE A 64 -13.49 -4.75 28.54
N PRO A 65 -13.90 -5.78 27.77
CA PRO A 65 -13.22 -6.19 26.56
C PRO A 65 -12.95 -5.02 25.60
N GLY A 66 -11.69 -4.89 25.16
CA GLY A 66 -11.24 -3.79 24.32
C GLY A 66 -10.60 -2.61 25.06
N THR A 67 -10.58 -2.62 26.40
CA THR A 67 -9.88 -1.58 27.21
C THR A 67 -8.39 -1.88 27.31
N LEU A 68 -7.58 -0.83 27.41
CA LEU A 68 -6.14 -0.92 27.63
C LEU A 68 -5.86 -1.15 29.11
N VAL A 69 -5.10 -2.19 29.42
CA VAL A 69 -4.70 -2.57 30.76
C VAL A 69 -3.19 -2.61 30.91
N ARG A 70 -2.74 -2.55 32.17
CA ARG A 70 -1.36 -2.81 32.55
C ARG A 70 -1.28 -4.08 33.38
N VAL A 71 -0.33 -4.93 32.99
CA VAL A 71 -0.11 -6.23 33.62
C VAL A 71 1.39 -6.46 33.90
N ARG A 72 1.69 -7.45 34.72
CA ARG A 72 3.04 -7.97 34.86
C ARG A 72 3.21 -9.23 34.03
N PHE A 73 4.21 -9.22 33.14
CA PHE A 73 4.60 -10.35 32.31
C PHE A 73 6.12 -10.51 32.36
N ALA A 74 6.61 -11.73 32.65
CA ALA A 74 8.05 -12.03 32.77
C ALA A 74 8.83 -11.00 33.64
N GLY A 75 8.25 -10.59 34.77
CA GLY A 75 8.85 -9.63 35.70
C GLY A 75 8.72 -8.15 35.29
N ARG A 76 8.29 -7.85 34.07
CA ARG A 76 8.16 -6.48 33.54
C ARG A 76 6.70 -6.03 33.53
N ARG A 77 6.51 -4.71 33.56
CA ARG A 77 5.20 -4.08 33.30
C ARG A 77 4.98 -3.92 31.81
N VAL A 78 3.90 -4.50 31.31
CA VAL A 78 3.52 -4.50 29.90
C VAL A 78 2.10 -3.97 29.77
N ASN A 79 1.80 -3.25 28.71
CA ASN A 79 0.42 -2.93 28.34
C ASN A 79 -0.19 -4.08 27.54
N GLY A 80 -1.51 -4.17 27.57
CA GLY A 80 -2.27 -5.13 26.77
C GLY A 80 -3.70 -4.68 26.61
N ILE A 81 -4.44 -5.36 25.75
CA ILE A 81 -5.87 -5.15 25.54
C ILE A 81 -6.61 -6.37 26.08
N ILE A 82 -7.64 -6.14 26.91
CA ILE A 82 -8.57 -7.22 27.30
C ILE A 82 -9.26 -7.69 26.04
N TRP A 83 -9.07 -8.98 25.72
CA TRP A 83 -9.70 -9.58 24.55
C TRP A 83 -11.10 -10.07 24.84
N GLU A 84 -11.24 -10.75 25.96
CA GLU A 84 -12.52 -11.26 26.49
C GLU A 84 -12.48 -11.39 28.00
N ARG A 85 -13.65 -11.55 28.61
CA ARG A 85 -13.84 -11.90 30.01
C ARG A 85 -14.51 -13.27 30.12
N SER A 86 -14.10 -14.10 31.08
CA SER A 86 -14.65 -15.43 31.30
C SER A 86 -14.76 -15.77 32.77
N ALA A 87 -15.60 -16.75 33.08
CA ALA A 87 -15.76 -17.26 34.46
C ALA A 87 -14.61 -18.21 34.87
N GLN A 88 -13.95 -18.86 33.87
CA GLN A 88 -12.94 -19.89 34.13
C GLN A 88 -11.72 -19.66 33.23
N SER A 89 -10.56 -20.13 33.69
CA SER A 89 -9.31 -20.16 32.95
C SER A 89 -8.79 -21.60 32.85
N SER A 90 -8.11 -21.91 31.77
CA SER A 90 -7.33 -23.16 31.62
C SER A 90 -6.04 -23.15 32.45
N VAL A 91 -5.63 -21.97 32.95
CA VAL A 91 -4.43 -21.81 33.79
C VAL A 91 -4.79 -22.07 35.24
N PRO A 92 -3.98 -22.85 36.00
CA PRO A 92 -4.22 -23.08 37.43
C PRO A 92 -4.32 -21.76 38.20
N GLY A 93 -5.33 -21.66 39.08
CA GLY A 93 -5.61 -20.41 39.82
C GLY A 93 -4.44 -19.87 40.63
N SER A 94 -3.54 -20.75 41.13
CA SER A 94 -2.33 -20.38 41.86
C SER A 94 -1.29 -19.66 40.95
N SER A 95 -1.40 -19.79 39.63
CA SER A 95 -0.52 -19.13 38.65
C SER A 95 -1.09 -17.82 38.13
N LEU A 96 -2.39 -17.56 38.34
CA LEU A 96 -3.05 -16.35 37.89
C LEU A 96 -2.63 -15.13 38.72
N ARG A 97 -2.38 -14.03 38.07
CA ARG A 97 -2.06 -12.74 38.69
C ARG A 97 -3.14 -11.71 38.38
N PHE A 98 -3.37 -10.80 39.30
CA PHE A 98 -4.28 -9.68 39.06
C PHE A 98 -3.75 -8.73 37.99
N LEU A 99 -4.65 -8.13 37.20
CA LEU A 99 -4.36 -6.90 36.44
C LEU A 99 -3.77 -5.86 37.39
N GLU A 100 -2.70 -5.13 36.97
CA GLU A 100 -2.21 -4.03 37.81
C GLU A 100 -3.22 -2.88 37.84
N ARG A 101 -3.75 -2.50 36.68
CA ARG A 101 -4.82 -1.51 36.55
C ARG A 101 -5.41 -1.47 35.15
N VAL A 102 -6.64 -1.00 35.01
CA VAL A 102 -7.22 -0.50 33.77
C VAL A 102 -6.62 0.88 33.49
N VAL A 103 -6.13 1.11 32.26
CA VAL A 103 -5.37 2.31 31.88
C VAL A 103 -6.24 3.35 31.20
N THR A 104 -7.23 2.91 30.38
CA THR A 104 -8.17 3.79 29.69
C THR A 104 -9.59 3.57 30.20
N PRO A 105 -10.38 4.64 30.37
CA PRO A 105 -11.77 4.52 30.77
C PRO A 105 -12.71 4.12 29.62
N HIS A 106 -12.17 3.97 28.39
CA HIS A 106 -12.93 3.74 27.16
C HIS A 106 -12.44 2.50 26.44
N VAL A 107 -13.35 1.86 25.68
CA VAL A 107 -13.05 0.75 24.79
C VAL A 107 -12.30 1.28 23.58
N LEU A 108 -11.00 1.03 23.51
CA LEU A 108 -10.16 1.44 22.37
C LEU A 108 -10.30 0.48 21.19
N VAL A 109 -10.47 -0.81 21.45
CA VAL A 109 -10.56 -1.86 20.41
C VAL A 109 -11.91 -2.53 20.55
N GLY A 110 -12.91 -2.04 19.82
CA GLY A 110 -14.27 -2.57 19.81
C GLY A 110 -14.33 -4.04 19.37
N GLU A 111 -15.47 -4.66 19.47
CA GLU A 111 -15.69 -6.08 19.14
C GLU A 111 -15.35 -6.34 17.66
N ASP A 112 -15.90 -5.55 16.75
CA ASP A 112 -15.64 -5.66 15.31
C ASP A 112 -14.15 -5.61 15.01
N MET A 113 -13.44 -4.66 15.64
CA MET A 113 -12.01 -4.50 15.45
C MET A 113 -11.20 -5.68 16.04
N ARG A 114 -11.60 -6.24 17.18
CA ARG A 114 -10.97 -7.46 17.72
C ARG A 114 -11.14 -8.64 16.77
N GLY A 115 -12.33 -8.75 16.18
CA GLY A 115 -12.61 -9.71 15.12
C GLY A 115 -11.73 -9.51 13.89
N ASP A 116 -11.59 -8.27 13.41
CA ASP A 116 -10.73 -7.93 12.28
C ASP A 116 -9.26 -8.27 12.55
N ILE A 117 -8.74 -7.89 13.73
CA ILE A 117 -7.37 -8.18 14.14
C ILE A 117 -7.11 -9.70 14.13
N SER A 118 -8.05 -10.50 14.66
CA SER A 118 -7.93 -11.96 14.64
C SER A 118 -7.93 -12.52 13.23
N ALA A 119 -8.88 -12.10 12.40
CA ALA A 119 -9.02 -12.59 11.04
C ALA A 119 -7.82 -12.21 10.14
N ILE A 120 -7.28 -10.98 10.31
CA ILE A 120 -6.08 -10.53 9.58
C ILE A 120 -4.85 -11.34 10.05
N ALA A 121 -4.71 -11.56 11.36
CA ALA A 121 -3.63 -12.38 11.90
C ALA A 121 -3.64 -13.80 11.32
N ASP A 122 -4.80 -14.45 11.29
CA ASP A 122 -4.95 -15.80 10.74
C ASP A 122 -4.71 -15.83 9.22
N ALA A 123 -5.25 -14.85 8.48
CA ALA A 123 -5.10 -14.78 7.02
C ALA A 123 -3.67 -14.55 6.56
N TYR A 124 -2.84 -13.87 7.35
CA TYR A 124 -1.45 -13.55 6.99
C TYR A 124 -0.40 -14.28 7.85
N GLY A 125 -0.80 -15.27 8.62
CA GLY A 125 0.12 -16.02 9.48
C GLY A 125 0.79 -15.17 10.56
N GLY A 126 0.08 -14.14 11.04
CA GLY A 126 0.55 -13.27 12.11
C GLY A 126 -0.02 -13.62 13.47
N THR A 127 0.24 -12.76 14.45
CA THR A 127 -0.36 -12.83 15.78
C THR A 127 -1.26 -11.61 16.01
N ARG A 128 -2.23 -11.76 16.91
CA ARG A 128 -3.10 -10.63 17.34
C ARG A 128 -2.25 -9.45 17.85
N ALA A 129 -1.17 -9.72 18.56
CA ALA A 129 -0.25 -8.71 19.08
C ALA A 129 0.44 -7.92 17.94
N ASN A 130 0.86 -8.60 16.85
CA ASN A 130 1.45 -7.93 15.70
C ASN A 130 0.46 -6.97 15.03
N ILE A 131 -0.75 -7.43 14.74
CA ILE A 131 -1.78 -6.60 14.11
C ILE A 131 -2.22 -5.47 15.04
N LEU A 132 -2.39 -5.74 16.33
CA LEU A 132 -2.74 -4.72 17.32
C LEU A 132 -1.73 -3.55 17.33
N ARG A 133 -0.44 -3.85 17.28
CA ARG A 133 0.63 -2.83 17.23
C ARG A 133 0.62 -1.99 15.94
N LEU A 134 0.20 -2.58 14.83
CA LEU A 134 0.06 -1.87 13.55
C LEU A 134 -1.19 -1.00 13.51
N SER A 135 -2.25 -1.42 14.21
CA SER A 135 -3.57 -0.80 14.16
C SER A 135 -3.81 0.25 15.25
N LEU A 136 -3.27 0.05 16.46
CA LEU A 136 -3.49 0.93 17.60
C LEU A 136 -2.32 1.90 17.78
N PRO A 137 -2.52 3.22 17.61
CA PRO A 137 -1.47 4.19 17.87
C PRO A 137 -1.12 4.28 19.37
N SER A 138 0.11 4.69 19.65
CA SER A 138 0.58 4.89 21.03
C SER A 138 -0.35 5.86 21.78
N ARG A 139 -0.78 5.44 22.96
CA ARG A 139 -1.67 6.21 23.83
C ARG A 139 -1.04 7.54 24.28
N VAL A 140 -1.84 8.59 24.25
CA VAL A 140 -1.47 9.92 24.78
C VAL A 140 -2.44 10.31 25.89
N ALA A 141 -1.98 10.26 27.14
CA ALA A 141 -2.82 10.39 28.34
C ALA A 141 -3.60 11.73 28.44
N ARG A 142 -3.10 12.81 27.84
CA ARG A 142 -3.82 14.09 27.79
C ARG A 142 -5.06 14.02 26.91
N VAL A 143 -4.99 13.23 25.83
CA VAL A 143 -6.08 13.07 24.87
C VAL A 143 -7.23 12.25 25.45
N ASP A 144 -6.96 11.30 26.36
CA ASP A 144 -8.02 10.56 27.05
C ASP A 144 -8.96 11.44 27.88
N LYS A 145 -8.52 12.65 28.23
CA LYS A 145 -9.34 13.62 28.99
C LYS A 145 -10.26 14.45 28.10
N GLU A 146 -10.08 14.36 26.80
CA GLU A 146 -10.91 15.08 25.83
C GLU A 146 -12.25 14.36 25.64
N PRO A 147 -13.34 15.08 25.38
CA PRO A 147 -14.69 14.46 25.26
C PRO A 147 -14.90 13.74 23.90
N LEU A 148 -13.89 12.99 23.43
CA LEU A 148 -13.92 12.27 22.16
C LEU A 148 -14.98 11.18 22.08
N TRP A 149 -15.42 10.67 23.23
CA TRP A 149 -16.44 9.62 23.35
C TRP A 149 -17.86 10.15 23.55
N ARG A 150 -18.02 11.48 23.63
CA ARG A 150 -19.33 12.14 23.68
C ARG A 150 -19.84 12.36 22.26
N ARG A 151 -20.92 11.69 21.91
CA ARG A 151 -21.57 11.87 20.62
C ARG A 151 -22.41 13.15 20.62
N SER A 152 -22.30 13.93 19.57
CA SER A 152 -23.33 14.86 19.14
C SER A 152 -24.34 14.08 18.30
N GLY A 153 -25.51 13.74 18.86
CA GLY A 153 -26.44 12.81 18.26
C GLY A 153 -27.08 13.25 16.92
N GLU A 154 -27.00 14.55 16.61
CA GLU A 154 -27.74 15.15 15.49
C GLU A 154 -26.86 15.67 14.33
N ASP A 155 -25.53 15.63 14.46
CA ASP A 155 -24.61 16.25 13.47
C ASP A 155 -23.77 15.19 12.72
N THR A 156 -24.38 14.05 12.37
CA THR A 156 -23.71 13.02 11.55
C THR A 156 -23.86 13.31 10.05
N ALA A 157 -22.96 12.80 9.21
CA ALA A 157 -23.07 12.89 7.77
C ALA A 157 -24.41 12.28 7.28
N ALA A 158 -24.83 11.15 7.85
CA ALA A 158 -26.12 10.54 7.54
C ALA A 158 -27.32 11.48 7.87
N ALA A 159 -27.27 12.22 8.98
CA ALA A 159 -28.31 13.18 9.33
C ALA A 159 -28.34 14.41 8.39
N ARG A 160 -27.15 14.87 7.95
CA ARG A 160 -27.05 16.06 7.09
C ARG A 160 -27.25 15.77 5.61
N TYR A 161 -26.82 14.63 5.13
CA TYR A 161 -26.83 14.25 3.71
C TYR A 161 -27.78 13.09 3.42
N GLY A 162 -28.40 12.49 4.43
CA GLY A 162 -29.40 11.44 4.26
C GLY A 162 -30.68 11.95 3.60
N ARG A 163 -31.51 11.05 3.08
CA ARG A 163 -32.74 11.33 2.30
C ARG A 163 -33.74 12.33 2.93
N THR A 164 -33.55 12.66 4.19
CA THR A 164 -34.39 13.61 4.92
C THR A 164 -33.98 15.07 4.80
N ASN A 165 -32.83 15.37 4.15
CA ASN A 165 -32.33 16.74 3.98
C ASN A 165 -32.33 17.18 2.51
N PRO A 166 -33.29 18.03 2.06
CA PRO A 166 -33.44 18.39 0.65
C PRO A 166 -32.27 19.18 0.03
N GLY A 167 -31.46 19.87 0.85
CA GLY A 167 -30.35 20.71 0.36
C GLY A 167 -29.03 19.97 0.11
N GLY A 168 -28.86 18.79 0.71
CA GLY A 168 -27.62 17.98 0.58
C GLY A 168 -27.58 17.07 -0.65
N HIS A 169 -28.72 16.86 -1.31
CA HIS A 169 -28.85 15.86 -2.37
C HIS A 169 -28.34 16.30 -3.76
N ALA A 170 -28.41 17.57 -4.12
CA ALA A 170 -28.15 17.98 -5.50
C ALA A 170 -26.73 17.65 -6.00
N ALA A 171 -25.70 17.81 -5.17
CA ALA A 171 -24.32 17.50 -5.53
C ALA A 171 -24.10 15.97 -5.60
N LEU A 172 -24.64 15.22 -4.62
CA LEU A 172 -24.59 13.75 -4.61
C LEU A 172 -25.32 13.17 -5.83
N ASP A 173 -26.56 13.58 -6.08
CA ASP A 173 -27.36 13.11 -7.23
C ASP A 173 -26.70 13.43 -8.56
N SER A 174 -26.06 14.60 -8.66
CA SER A 174 -25.30 14.98 -9.86
C SER A 174 -24.07 14.07 -10.05
N GLY A 175 -23.34 13.80 -8.96
CA GLY A 175 -22.19 12.92 -8.97
C GLY A 175 -22.55 11.48 -9.33
N LEU A 176 -23.60 10.92 -8.72
CA LEU A 176 -24.10 9.56 -9.01
C LEU A 176 -24.57 9.43 -10.47
N ARG A 177 -25.27 10.44 -11.01
CA ARG A 177 -25.63 10.47 -12.43
C ARG A 177 -24.41 10.52 -13.34
N SER A 178 -23.39 11.31 -12.99
CA SER A 178 -22.14 11.36 -13.74
C SER A 178 -21.43 10.00 -13.76
N LEU A 179 -21.38 9.30 -12.63
CA LEU A 179 -20.84 7.94 -12.55
C LEU A 179 -21.61 6.96 -13.45
N ALA A 180 -22.95 6.96 -13.36
CA ALA A 180 -23.82 6.08 -14.17
C ALA A 180 -23.68 6.35 -15.68
N GLN A 181 -23.45 7.60 -16.09
CA GLN A 181 -23.20 7.97 -17.48
C GLN A 181 -21.77 7.68 -17.97
N SER A 182 -20.84 7.52 -17.04
CA SER A 182 -19.41 7.36 -17.35
C SER A 182 -18.96 5.90 -17.37
N TYR A 183 -19.59 5.04 -16.55
CA TYR A 183 -19.10 3.68 -16.30
C TYR A 183 -20.19 2.62 -16.43
N GLU A 184 -19.86 1.52 -17.07
CA GLU A 184 -20.64 0.28 -17.04
C GLU A 184 -20.68 -0.26 -15.61
N HIS A 185 -21.80 -0.83 -15.20
CA HIS A 185 -22.04 -1.40 -13.87
C HIS A 185 -21.90 -0.42 -12.68
N ALA A 186 -21.76 0.89 -12.92
CA ALA A 186 -21.77 1.88 -11.84
C ALA A 186 -23.04 1.79 -10.98
N ALA A 187 -24.19 1.53 -11.62
CA ALA A 187 -25.45 1.31 -10.92
C ALA A 187 -25.41 0.13 -9.94
N ALA A 188 -24.73 -0.96 -10.28
CA ALA A 188 -24.57 -2.11 -9.37
C ALA A 188 -23.73 -1.75 -8.13
N LEU A 189 -22.69 -0.92 -8.30
CA LEU A 189 -21.86 -0.42 -7.19
C LEU A 189 -22.68 0.49 -6.26
N THR A 190 -23.39 1.49 -6.81
CA THR A 190 -24.19 2.43 -6.02
C THR A 190 -25.36 1.71 -5.34
N ASP A 191 -26.05 0.81 -6.04
CA ASP A 191 -27.11 -0.02 -5.46
C ASP A 191 -26.63 -0.91 -4.31
N ALA A 192 -25.41 -1.49 -4.41
CA ALA A 192 -24.81 -2.23 -3.31
C ALA A 192 -24.55 -1.34 -2.08
N ILE A 193 -24.12 -0.09 -2.30
CA ILE A 193 -23.91 0.89 -1.23
C ILE A 193 -25.25 1.27 -0.60
N GLU A 194 -26.24 1.68 -1.38
CA GLU A 194 -27.55 2.15 -0.93
C GLU A 194 -28.36 1.06 -0.23
N SER A 195 -28.44 -0.14 -0.84
CA SER A 195 -29.22 -1.26 -0.33
C SER A 195 -28.55 -2.03 0.82
N ARG A 196 -27.37 -1.58 1.26
CA ARG A 196 -26.57 -2.21 2.32
C ARG A 196 -26.23 -3.69 2.03
N ARG A 197 -26.11 -4.05 0.76
CA ARG A 197 -25.68 -5.40 0.34
C ARG A 197 -24.16 -5.47 0.26
N PRO A 198 -23.57 -6.61 0.59
CA PRO A 198 -22.13 -6.82 0.35
C PRO A 198 -21.85 -6.86 -1.15
N GLY A 199 -20.68 -6.40 -1.53
CA GLY A 199 -20.23 -6.44 -2.93
C GLY A 199 -18.74 -6.15 -3.06
N ALA A 200 -18.18 -6.55 -4.19
CA ALA A 200 -16.81 -6.22 -4.53
C ALA A 200 -16.72 -5.78 -5.97
N PHE A 201 -15.94 -4.72 -6.18
CA PHE A 201 -15.89 -4.03 -7.46
C PHE A 201 -14.44 -3.67 -7.81
N VAL A 202 -14.15 -3.69 -9.11
CA VAL A 202 -12.90 -3.24 -9.70
C VAL A 202 -13.21 -2.14 -10.70
N MET A 203 -12.71 -0.94 -10.47
CA MET A 203 -13.00 0.24 -11.28
C MET A 203 -11.77 0.69 -12.07
N ASP A 204 -11.88 0.70 -13.39
CA ASP A 204 -10.86 1.26 -14.29
C ASP A 204 -11.09 2.76 -14.43
N MET A 205 -10.12 3.59 -14.00
CA MET A 205 -10.30 5.03 -13.94
C MET A 205 -10.27 5.70 -15.31
N LEU A 206 -11.13 6.68 -15.50
CA LEU A 206 -11.10 7.58 -16.64
C LEU A 206 -9.92 8.56 -16.54
N PRO A 207 -9.34 8.99 -17.69
CA PRO A 207 -8.33 10.02 -17.68
C PRO A 207 -8.92 11.37 -17.25
N GLY A 208 -8.08 12.17 -16.63
CA GLY A 208 -8.41 13.51 -16.14
C GLY A 208 -7.69 13.83 -14.84
N GLN A 209 -7.18 15.06 -14.74
CA GLN A 209 -6.47 15.51 -13.56
C GLN A 209 -7.37 15.45 -12.33
N ALA A 210 -7.13 14.48 -11.45
CA ALA A 210 -7.88 14.24 -10.19
C ALA A 210 -9.39 13.91 -10.36
N ALA A 211 -9.89 13.55 -11.55
CA ALA A 211 -11.30 13.17 -11.75
C ALA A 211 -11.70 11.97 -10.88
N TRP A 212 -10.84 10.99 -10.72
CA TRP A 212 -11.02 9.84 -9.84
C TRP A 212 -11.27 10.21 -8.36
N ALA A 213 -10.72 11.36 -7.91
CA ALA A 213 -10.92 11.83 -6.54
C ALA A 213 -12.34 12.36 -6.33
N ASP A 214 -12.94 12.96 -7.36
CA ASP A 214 -14.34 13.39 -7.33
C ASP A 214 -15.27 12.16 -7.33
N ASP A 215 -15.00 11.17 -8.19
CA ASP A 215 -15.77 9.92 -8.25
C ASP A 215 -15.72 9.19 -6.90
N LEU A 216 -14.54 9.06 -6.30
CA LEU A 216 -14.36 8.40 -4.99
C LEU A 216 -15.02 9.20 -3.85
N ALA A 217 -14.97 10.53 -3.89
CA ALA A 217 -15.62 11.37 -2.90
C ALA A 217 -17.16 11.26 -2.96
N VAL A 218 -17.72 11.14 -4.14
CA VAL A 218 -19.17 10.89 -4.35
C VAL A 218 -19.57 9.55 -3.75
N LEU A 219 -18.83 8.47 -4.02
CA LEU A 219 -19.09 7.14 -3.46
C LEU A 219 -18.94 7.11 -1.92
N ALA A 220 -17.95 7.82 -1.38
CA ALA A 220 -17.78 7.93 0.07
C ALA A 220 -18.92 8.71 0.73
N LEU A 221 -19.36 9.79 0.09
CA LEU A 221 -20.52 10.56 0.56
C LEU A 221 -21.80 9.72 0.50
N ASP A 222 -22.02 8.98 -0.58
CA ASP A 222 -23.14 8.06 -0.75
C ASP A 222 -23.15 6.99 0.37
N ALA A 223 -22.00 6.38 0.64
CA ALA A 223 -21.86 5.42 1.73
C ALA A 223 -22.23 6.04 3.09
N MET A 224 -21.73 7.24 3.39
CA MET A 224 -22.03 7.93 4.64
C MET A 224 -23.51 8.37 4.73
N ALA A 225 -24.11 8.80 3.63
CA ALA A 225 -25.54 9.17 3.57
C ALA A 225 -26.45 7.98 3.90
N HIS A 226 -26.00 6.77 3.56
CA HIS A 226 -26.69 5.52 3.89
C HIS A 226 -26.23 4.88 5.21
N GLY A 227 -25.48 5.65 6.05
CA GLY A 227 -25.06 5.23 7.39
C GLY A 227 -23.96 4.18 7.42
N ARG A 228 -23.15 4.08 6.34
CA ARG A 228 -21.95 3.24 6.30
C ARG A 228 -20.72 4.01 6.78
N SER A 229 -19.79 3.32 7.44
CA SER A 229 -18.42 3.83 7.58
C SER A 229 -17.70 3.76 6.24
N ALA A 230 -16.80 4.71 5.96
CA ALA A 230 -15.97 4.70 4.76
C ALA A 230 -14.48 4.68 5.12
N VAL A 231 -13.70 3.80 4.49
CA VAL A 231 -12.24 3.71 4.64
C VAL A 231 -11.61 3.80 3.25
N LEU A 232 -10.86 4.87 3.02
CA LEU A 232 -10.24 5.19 1.73
C LEU A 232 -8.72 5.13 1.86
N VAL A 233 -8.10 4.12 1.24
CA VAL A 233 -6.64 3.90 1.29
C VAL A 233 -5.99 4.43 0.03
N MET A 234 -5.04 5.36 0.23
CA MET A 234 -4.36 6.10 -0.84
C MET A 234 -2.88 5.76 -0.94
N PRO A 235 -2.25 5.89 -2.14
CA PRO A 235 -0.83 5.63 -2.38
C PRO A 235 0.11 6.62 -1.67
N GLY A 236 -0.29 7.83 -1.57
CA GLY A 236 0.53 8.89 -1.04
C GLY A 236 -0.27 10.01 -0.41
N MET A 237 0.44 10.91 0.25
CA MET A 237 -0.20 12.08 0.85
C MET A 237 -0.80 13.02 -0.20
N ARG A 238 -0.25 13.04 -1.43
CA ARG A 238 -0.78 13.83 -2.53
C ARG A 238 -2.19 13.38 -2.91
N GLU A 239 -2.38 12.10 -3.14
CA GLU A 239 -3.68 11.50 -3.46
C GLU A 239 -4.65 11.65 -2.28
N THR A 240 -4.16 11.47 -1.05
CA THR A 240 -4.95 11.75 0.18
C THR A 240 -5.49 13.17 0.17
N MET A 241 -4.65 14.19 -0.13
CA MET A 241 -5.08 15.57 -0.18
C MET A 241 -6.05 15.88 -1.32
N LEU A 242 -5.92 15.19 -2.47
CA LEU A 242 -6.87 15.34 -3.58
C LEU A 242 -8.27 14.84 -3.19
N VAL A 243 -8.36 13.69 -2.55
CA VAL A 243 -9.64 13.17 -2.04
C VAL A 243 -10.20 14.08 -0.95
N CYS A 244 -9.40 14.58 -0.02
CA CYS A 244 -9.85 15.53 1.00
C CYS A 244 -10.43 16.81 0.38
N ARG A 245 -9.78 17.35 -0.67
CA ARG A 245 -10.31 18.51 -1.41
C ARG A 245 -11.64 18.18 -2.11
N ALA A 246 -11.75 16.99 -2.69
CA ALA A 246 -12.98 16.54 -3.33
C ALA A 246 -14.13 16.38 -2.30
N LEU A 247 -13.87 15.78 -1.14
CA LEU A 247 -14.82 15.70 -0.04
C LEU A 247 -15.25 17.10 0.45
N GLY A 248 -14.28 18.02 0.57
CA GLY A 248 -14.58 19.43 0.93
C GLY A 248 -15.46 20.14 -0.08
N ARG A 249 -15.28 19.91 -1.41
CA ARG A 249 -16.17 20.46 -2.46
C ARG A 249 -17.61 19.94 -2.35
N LEU A 250 -17.80 18.73 -1.85
CA LEU A 250 -19.10 18.15 -1.54
C LEU A 250 -19.68 18.65 -0.20
N GLY A 251 -19.00 19.58 0.50
CA GLY A 251 -19.44 20.16 1.77
C GLY A 251 -19.11 19.35 3.01
N LEU A 252 -18.34 18.26 2.89
CA LEU A 252 -17.89 17.48 4.03
C LEU A 252 -16.78 18.21 4.80
N ARG A 253 -16.81 18.10 6.14
CA ARG A 253 -15.90 18.79 7.05
C ARG A 253 -14.81 17.85 7.54
N GLU A 254 -13.57 18.31 7.49
CA GLU A 254 -12.44 17.59 8.10
C GLU A 254 -12.49 17.73 9.63
N PHE A 255 -12.24 16.64 10.35
CA PHE A 255 -12.04 16.66 11.79
C PHE A 255 -10.66 17.25 12.11
N PRO A 256 -10.59 18.34 12.91
CA PRO A 256 -9.34 19.02 13.19
C PRO A 256 -8.53 18.27 14.26
N ALA A 257 -7.89 17.16 13.89
CA ALA A 257 -7.10 16.35 14.83
C ALA A 257 -5.90 17.10 15.47
N GLY A 258 -5.54 18.29 14.93
CA GLY A 258 -4.51 19.17 15.47
C GLY A 258 -4.89 19.86 16.79
N ASP A 259 -6.18 20.11 16.98
CA ASP A 259 -6.70 20.88 18.10
C ASP A 259 -7.38 19.98 19.14
N PRO A 260 -7.24 20.29 20.45
CA PRO A 260 -7.96 19.58 21.49
C PRO A 260 -9.48 19.75 21.35
N VAL A 261 -10.21 18.64 21.49
CA VAL A 261 -11.67 18.67 21.49
C VAL A 261 -12.18 19.19 22.83
N ARG A 262 -13.00 20.26 22.82
CA ARG A 262 -13.51 20.89 24.04
C ARG A 262 -14.91 20.41 24.44
N ASN A 263 -15.81 20.28 23.49
CA ASN A 263 -17.22 19.95 23.76
C ASN A 263 -17.66 18.63 23.15
N ALA A 264 -17.61 18.50 21.81
CA ALA A 264 -17.95 17.31 21.06
C ALA A 264 -17.09 17.23 19.81
N VAL A 265 -16.92 16.02 19.26
CA VAL A 265 -16.27 15.78 17.98
C VAL A 265 -17.13 16.37 16.87
N ARG A 266 -16.51 17.18 16.02
CA ARG A 266 -17.13 17.75 14.81
C ARG A 266 -16.26 17.42 13.61
N GLY A 267 -16.85 16.83 12.60
CA GLY A 267 -16.18 16.44 11.36
C GLY A 267 -16.84 15.22 10.78
N ASP A 268 -16.70 15.05 9.48
CA ASP A 268 -17.29 13.95 8.72
C ASP A 268 -16.24 12.95 8.29
N TYR A 269 -15.05 13.47 7.97
CA TYR A 269 -13.88 12.68 7.62
C TYR A 269 -12.64 13.15 8.37
N LEU A 270 -11.63 12.29 8.39
CA LEU A 270 -10.30 12.63 8.92
C LEU A 270 -9.20 11.93 8.13
N VAL A 271 -7.98 12.46 8.26
CA VAL A 271 -6.78 11.85 7.70
C VAL A 271 -6.07 11.01 8.78
N LEU A 272 -5.82 9.74 8.44
CA LEU A 272 -5.05 8.83 9.30
C LEU A 272 -3.73 8.43 8.59
N ALA A 273 -2.62 8.99 9.04
CA ALA A 273 -1.30 8.70 8.52
C ALA A 273 -0.29 8.47 9.64
N ALA A 274 0.67 7.57 9.42
CA ALA A 274 1.73 7.25 10.39
C ALA A 274 2.68 8.45 10.64
N SER A 275 2.78 9.37 9.68
CA SER A 275 3.58 10.60 9.77
C SER A 275 2.98 11.68 10.69
N LEU A 276 1.71 11.53 11.11
CA LEU A 276 1.10 12.48 12.05
C LEU A 276 1.80 12.43 13.41
N PRO A 277 1.91 13.58 14.10
CA PRO A 277 2.35 13.64 15.50
C PRO A 277 1.55 12.67 16.38
N PRO A 278 2.16 12.07 17.42
CA PRO A 278 1.52 11.02 18.22
C PRO A 278 0.17 11.42 18.83
N ASP A 279 0.04 12.66 19.31
CA ASP A 279 -1.21 13.16 19.88
C ASP A 279 -2.32 13.35 18.85
N ARG A 280 -1.98 13.87 17.65
CA ARG A 280 -2.92 14.00 16.54
C ARG A 280 -3.39 12.64 16.05
N ARG A 281 -2.45 11.70 15.89
CA ARG A 281 -2.76 10.34 15.45
C ARG A 281 -3.64 9.61 16.46
N TYR A 282 -3.35 9.71 17.76
CA TYR A 282 -4.17 9.09 18.80
C TYR A 282 -5.56 9.74 18.89
N ARG A 283 -5.65 11.07 18.78
CA ARG A 283 -6.93 11.80 18.77
C ARG A 283 -7.81 11.40 17.57
N ALA A 284 -7.20 11.34 16.36
CA ALA A 284 -7.88 10.89 15.16
C ALA A 284 -8.41 9.46 15.32
N TYR A 285 -7.58 8.56 15.84
CA TYR A 285 -7.99 7.18 16.12
C TYR A 285 -9.18 7.12 17.09
N CYS A 286 -9.13 7.83 18.21
CA CYS A 286 -10.21 7.86 19.20
C CYS A 286 -11.52 8.44 18.61
N ALA A 287 -11.43 9.45 17.75
CA ALA A 287 -12.61 10.03 17.07
C ALA A 287 -13.30 9.02 16.13
N VAL A 288 -12.54 8.14 15.47
CA VAL A 288 -13.10 7.05 14.66
C VAL A 288 -13.61 5.93 15.54
N ALA A 289 -12.84 5.48 16.53
CA ALA A 289 -13.21 4.39 17.43
C ALA A 289 -14.50 4.69 18.24
N SER A 290 -14.71 5.96 18.59
CA SER A 290 -15.98 6.42 19.20
C SER A 290 -17.15 6.42 18.21
N GLY A 291 -16.88 6.33 16.90
CA GLY A 291 -17.84 6.45 15.81
C GLY A 291 -18.38 7.86 15.61
N ALA A 292 -17.66 8.86 16.07
CA ALA A 292 -18.03 10.27 15.87
C ALA A 292 -17.66 10.75 14.47
N VAL A 293 -16.62 10.17 13.84
CA VAL A 293 -16.23 10.42 12.45
C VAL A 293 -16.44 9.14 11.64
N GLY A 294 -17.18 9.24 10.54
CA GLY A 294 -17.61 8.10 9.73
C GLY A 294 -16.69 7.77 8.55
N CYS A 295 -15.84 8.71 8.10
CA CYS A 295 -14.95 8.49 6.96
C CYS A 295 -13.48 8.69 7.35
N VAL A 296 -12.65 7.72 6.96
CA VAL A 296 -11.20 7.76 7.15
C VAL A 296 -10.51 7.75 5.78
N VAL A 297 -9.69 8.76 5.53
CA VAL A 297 -8.81 8.82 4.35
C VAL A 297 -7.38 8.66 4.85
N GLY A 298 -6.56 7.88 4.18
CA GLY A 298 -5.17 7.78 4.63
C GLY A 298 -4.32 6.83 3.82
N LEU A 299 -3.10 6.67 4.27
CA LEU A 299 -2.15 5.72 3.70
C LEU A 299 -2.46 4.30 4.22
N ARG A 300 -1.57 3.35 3.97
CA ARG A 300 -1.71 1.96 4.39
C ARG A 300 -2.20 1.76 5.83
N ALA A 301 -1.76 2.58 6.79
CA ALA A 301 -2.23 2.48 8.18
C ALA A 301 -3.76 2.64 8.33
N ALA A 302 -4.43 3.32 7.39
CA ALA A 302 -5.87 3.47 7.39
C ALA A 302 -6.62 2.14 7.17
N MET A 303 -5.97 1.13 6.58
CA MET A 303 -6.58 -0.20 6.41
C MET A 303 -7.02 -0.85 7.73
N TYR A 304 -6.47 -0.40 8.86
CA TYR A 304 -6.81 -0.86 10.21
C TYR A 304 -7.78 0.06 10.95
N ALA A 305 -8.27 1.12 10.33
CA ALA A 305 -9.17 2.07 11.00
C ALA A 305 -10.42 1.38 11.53
N PRO A 306 -10.86 1.65 12.76
CA PRO A 306 -12.13 1.13 13.26
C PRO A 306 -13.29 1.49 12.33
N VAL A 307 -14.22 0.56 12.14
CA VAL A 307 -15.45 0.79 11.37
C VAL A 307 -16.67 0.32 12.15
N ARG A 308 -17.82 0.79 11.72
CA ARG A 308 -19.12 0.27 12.15
C ARG A 308 -19.81 -0.34 10.95
N GLU A 309 -20.47 -1.44 11.15
CA GLU A 309 -21.22 -2.14 10.11
C GLU A 309 -22.45 -1.35 9.66
N PRO A 310 -22.76 -1.43 8.37
CA PRO A 310 -21.92 -1.91 7.28
C PRO A 310 -20.88 -0.88 6.88
N ALA A 311 -19.84 -1.27 6.12
CA ALA A 311 -18.74 -0.38 5.76
C ALA A 311 -18.43 -0.38 4.26
N PHE A 312 -17.88 0.74 3.77
CA PHE A 312 -17.35 0.90 2.42
C PHE A 312 -15.82 1.00 2.50
N PHE A 313 -15.13 0.15 1.78
CA PHE A 313 -13.68 0.10 1.73
C PHE A 313 -13.20 0.34 0.31
N ALA A 314 -12.36 1.35 0.11
CA ALA A 314 -11.79 1.63 -1.20
C ALA A 314 -10.26 1.72 -1.13
N ILE A 315 -9.59 1.26 -2.19
CA ILE A 315 -8.15 1.35 -2.38
C ILE A 315 -7.84 1.90 -3.77
N LEU A 316 -7.03 2.96 -3.80
CA LEU A 316 -6.54 3.55 -5.04
C LEU A 316 -5.21 2.93 -5.42
N GLU A 317 -5.02 2.54 -6.70
CA GLU A 317 -3.80 1.92 -7.23
C GLU A 317 -3.42 0.67 -6.44
N ASP A 318 -4.30 -0.31 -6.39
CA ASP A 318 -4.19 -1.49 -5.56
C ASP A 318 -2.87 -2.28 -5.76
N ALA A 319 -2.30 -2.28 -6.96
CA ALA A 319 -1.01 -2.89 -7.25
C ALA A 319 0.17 -2.20 -6.54
N ALA A 320 0.10 -0.89 -6.30
CA ALA A 320 1.17 -0.13 -5.66
C ALA A 320 1.32 -0.46 -4.16
N TYR A 321 0.26 -0.96 -3.52
CA TYR A 321 0.16 -1.15 -2.09
C TYR A 321 0.46 -2.53 -1.56
N GLN A 322 0.98 -3.39 -2.38
CA GLN A 322 1.38 -4.72 -1.94
C GLN A 322 2.71 -4.74 -1.19
N HIS A 323 3.38 -3.59 -1.06
CA HIS A 323 4.57 -3.49 -0.21
C HIS A 323 4.19 -3.53 1.25
N ALA A 324 4.66 -4.55 1.93
CA ALA A 324 4.49 -4.73 3.35
C ALA A 324 5.46 -3.85 4.14
N ASP A 325 5.08 -3.53 5.39
CA ASP A 325 6.01 -2.96 6.36
C ASP A 325 7.15 -3.92 6.67
N GLY A 326 8.26 -3.41 7.16
CA GLY A 326 9.37 -4.20 7.68
C GLY A 326 9.03 -5.04 8.92
N MET A 327 7.73 -5.24 9.23
CA MET A 327 7.24 -5.98 10.40
C MET A 327 6.23 -7.06 10.00
N MET A 328 6.42 -8.28 10.51
CA MET A 328 5.45 -9.36 10.37
C MET A 328 4.06 -8.96 10.89
N PRO A 329 2.98 -9.46 10.26
CA PRO A 329 2.95 -10.49 9.23
C PRO A 329 2.99 -9.96 7.79
N TYR A 330 3.42 -8.72 7.56
CA TYR A 330 3.52 -8.09 6.24
C TYR A 330 2.20 -8.07 5.46
N ALA A 331 1.09 -7.84 6.15
CA ALA A 331 -0.24 -7.84 5.56
C ALA A 331 -0.39 -6.76 4.48
N GLN A 332 -1.03 -7.12 3.36
CA GLN A 332 -1.25 -6.22 2.24
C GLN A 332 -2.56 -5.44 2.41
N ALA A 333 -2.54 -4.14 2.09
CA ALA A 333 -3.72 -3.29 2.25
C ALA A 333 -4.93 -3.79 1.44
N ARG A 334 -4.73 -4.20 0.19
CA ARG A 334 -5.82 -4.71 -0.67
C ARG A 334 -6.51 -5.92 -0.05
N GLY A 335 -5.74 -6.94 0.30
CA GLY A 335 -6.29 -8.17 0.88
C GLY A 335 -6.93 -7.94 2.26
N VAL A 336 -6.36 -7.04 3.08
CA VAL A 336 -6.96 -6.66 4.37
C VAL A 336 -8.31 -5.97 4.17
N LEU A 337 -8.42 -5.01 3.24
CA LEU A 337 -9.69 -4.33 2.97
C LEU A 337 -10.73 -5.30 2.39
N ARG A 338 -10.31 -6.21 1.53
CA ARG A 338 -11.18 -7.25 0.96
C ARG A 338 -11.74 -8.17 2.05
N LEU A 339 -10.87 -8.67 2.95
CA LEU A 339 -11.26 -9.51 4.08
C LEU A 339 -12.22 -8.75 5.02
N ARG A 340 -11.92 -7.49 5.32
CA ARG A 340 -12.76 -6.67 6.20
C ARG A 340 -14.12 -6.38 5.56
N ALA A 341 -14.17 -6.10 4.25
CA ALA A 341 -15.43 -5.90 3.54
C ALA A 341 -16.33 -7.14 3.64
N ALA A 342 -15.78 -8.34 3.45
CA ALA A 342 -16.54 -9.58 3.61
C ALA A 342 -17.05 -9.76 5.05
N ARG A 343 -16.23 -9.46 6.06
CA ARG A 343 -16.62 -9.57 7.48
C ARG A 343 -17.72 -8.59 7.90
N HIS A 344 -17.64 -7.36 7.42
CA HIS A 344 -18.57 -6.27 7.78
C HIS A 344 -19.77 -6.16 6.84
N GLN A 345 -20.08 -7.21 6.06
CA GLN A 345 -21.16 -7.17 5.05
C GLN A 345 -21.10 -5.89 4.21
N GLY A 346 -19.86 -5.49 3.90
CA GLY A 346 -19.52 -4.21 3.30
C GLY A 346 -19.31 -4.27 1.79
N VAL A 347 -18.98 -3.13 1.23
CA VAL A 347 -18.60 -2.98 -0.18
C VAL A 347 -17.09 -2.76 -0.27
N PHE A 348 -16.42 -3.52 -1.11
CA PHE A 348 -15.00 -3.34 -1.46
C PHE A 348 -14.90 -2.74 -2.87
N LEU A 349 -14.04 -1.74 -3.04
CA LEU A 349 -13.72 -1.11 -4.30
C LEU A 349 -12.21 -1.00 -4.49
N ALA A 350 -11.65 -1.66 -5.50
CA ALA A 350 -10.32 -1.38 -6.02
C ALA A 350 -10.43 -0.48 -7.23
N LEU A 351 -9.75 0.68 -7.24
CA LEU A 351 -9.74 1.58 -8.39
C LEU A 351 -8.30 1.91 -8.79
N ALA A 352 -8.02 1.90 -10.09
CA ALA A 352 -6.68 2.11 -10.62
C ALA A 352 -6.69 2.70 -12.04
N ASN A 353 -5.60 3.39 -12.40
CA ASN A 353 -5.34 3.77 -13.79
C ASN A 353 -5.10 2.53 -14.65
N ALA A 354 -4.30 1.59 -14.16
CA ALA A 354 -4.11 0.30 -14.79
C ALA A 354 -4.59 -0.82 -13.87
N ARG A 355 -5.50 -1.66 -14.37
CA ARG A 355 -6.03 -2.81 -13.64
C ARG A 355 -4.90 -3.74 -13.21
N SER A 356 -4.83 -4.08 -11.94
CA SER A 356 -3.88 -5.08 -11.44
C SER A 356 -4.25 -6.49 -11.88
N VAL A 357 -3.27 -7.39 -11.95
CA VAL A 357 -3.53 -8.79 -12.31
C VAL A 357 -4.39 -9.50 -11.24
N VAL A 358 -4.29 -9.06 -9.98
CA VAL A 358 -5.17 -9.55 -8.91
C VAL A 358 -6.61 -9.14 -9.17
N SER A 359 -6.83 -7.87 -9.53
CA SER A 359 -8.16 -7.36 -9.86
C SER A 359 -8.73 -8.03 -11.11
N GLU A 360 -7.91 -8.29 -12.13
CA GLU A 360 -8.34 -9.02 -13.34
C GLU A 360 -8.78 -10.46 -13.01
N ARG A 361 -8.00 -11.16 -12.20
CA ARG A 361 -8.39 -12.50 -11.75
C ARG A 361 -9.72 -12.49 -11.00
N GLU A 362 -9.94 -11.52 -10.12
CA GLU A 362 -11.17 -11.44 -9.33
C GLU A 362 -12.41 -11.13 -10.17
N VAL A 363 -12.27 -10.42 -11.29
CA VAL A 363 -13.37 -10.16 -12.24
C VAL A 363 -13.85 -11.46 -12.91
N GLY A 364 -12.97 -12.39 -13.21
CA GLY A 364 -13.30 -13.69 -13.81
C GLY A 364 -13.32 -14.87 -12.83
N MET A 365 -13.29 -14.61 -11.51
CA MET A 365 -13.13 -15.65 -10.50
C MET A 365 -14.44 -16.36 -10.16
N ASP A 366 -14.40 -17.67 -10.07
CA ASP A 366 -15.47 -18.45 -9.47
C ASP A 366 -15.47 -18.36 -7.94
N ALA A 367 -16.64 -18.45 -7.33
CA ALA A 367 -16.77 -18.39 -5.86
C ALA A 367 -16.02 -19.55 -5.15
N ALA A 368 -15.83 -20.68 -5.82
CA ALA A 368 -15.08 -21.82 -5.29
C ALA A 368 -13.58 -21.54 -5.11
N ASP A 369 -13.02 -20.60 -5.88
CA ASP A 369 -11.61 -20.19 -5.81
C ASP A 369 -11.35 -19.05 -4.81
N ALA A 370 -12.40 -18.58 -4.14
CA ALA A 370 -12.28 -17.49 -3.20
C ALA A 370 -11.40 -17.87 -2.00
N THR A 371 -10.62 -16.90 -1.54
CA THR A 371 -9.84 -16.96 -0.30
C THR A 371 -10.31 -15.87 0.65
N PRO A 372 -9.89 -15.86 1.91
CA PRO A 372 -10.27 -14.78 2.83
C PRO A 372 -9.89 -13.37 2.34
N VAL A 373 -8.89 -13.26 1.46
CA VAL A 373 -8.32 -11.99 0.99
C VAL A 373 -8.59 -11.70 -0.49
N SER A 374 -9.27 -12.59 -1.22
CA SER A 374 -9.58 -12.47 -2.65
C SER A 374 -10.85 -13.24 -2.99
N GLY A 375 -11.67 -12.74 -3.90
CA GLY A 375 -12.92 -13.39 -4.31
C GLY A 375 -13.57 -12.66 -5.49
N PRO A 376 -14.70 -13.17 -6.02
CA PRO A 376 -15.37 -12.59 -7.17
C PRO A 376 -15.60 -11.09 -7.04
N SER A 377 -15.39 -10.34 -8.11
CA SER A 377 -15.59 -8.89 -8.19
C SER A 377 -16.29 -8.51 -9.51
N VAL A 378 -17.06 -7.44 -9.49
CA VAL A 378 -17.70 -6.87 -10.67
C VAL A 378 -16.82 -5.77 -11.26
N ALA A 379 -16.56 -5.83 -12.56
CA ALA A 379 -15.83 -4.76 -13.24
C ALA A 379 -16.73 -3.54 -13.46
N VAL A 380 -16.23 -2.36 -13.09
CA VAL A 380 -16.79 -1.05 -13.36
C VAL A 380 -15.89 -0.39 -14.40
N HIS A 381 -16.23 -0.61 -15.67
CA HIS A 381 -15.38 -0.18 -16.80
C HIS A 381 -15.97 1.08 -17.46
N PRO A 382 -15.16 2.06 -17.87
CA PRO A 382 -15.67 3.26 -18.51
C PRO A 382 -16.23 2.97 -19.91
N PHE A 383 -17.33 3.60 -20.26
CA PHE A 383 -17.87 3.49 -21.63
C PHE A 383 -16.85 3.98 -22.66
N ALA A 384 -16.65 3.25 -23.74
CA ALA A 384 -15.71 3.56 -24.79
C ALA A 384 -15.92 4.97 -25.40
N ALA A 385 -17.15 5.46 -25.47
CA ALA A 385 -17.46 6.81 -25.93
C ALA A 385 -16.94 7.88 -24.95
N VAL A 386 -17.01 7.62 -23.65
CA VAL A 386 -16.52 8.52 -22.61
C VAL A 386 -14.99 8.52 -22.60
N VAL A 387 -14.35 7.37 -22.72
CA VAL A 387 -12.89 7.27 -22.88
C VAL A 387 -12.44 8.12 -24.08
N ARG A 388 -13.08 7.96 -25.25
CA ARG A 388 -12.74 8.74 -26.45
C ARG A 388 -12.92 10.25 -26.26
N SER A 389 -13.85 10.69 -25.45
CA SER A 389 -14.06 12.12 -25.17
C SER A 389 -13.06 12.70 -24.16
N ARG A 390 -12.60 11.89 -23.18
CA ARG A 390 -11.74 12.34 -22.08
C ARG A 390 -10.25 12.07 -22.29
N ALA A 391 -9.90 11.03 -23.08
CA ALA A 391 -8.50 10.70 -23.34
C ALA A 391 -7.86 11.72 -24.31
N PRO A 392 -6.56 12.03 -24.14
CA PRO A 392 -5.80 12.79 -25.14
C PRO A 392 -5.62 11.97 -26.43
N TRP A 393 -5.16 12.63 -27.48
CA TRP A 393 -4.74 11.94 -28.68
C TRP A 393 -3.40 11.26 -28.43
N THR A 394 -3.40 9.95 -28.16
CA THR A 394 -2.21 9.20 -27.80
C THR A 394 -1.58 8.50 -29.01
N ARG A 395 -0.27 8.67 -29.19
CA ARG A 395 0.52 8.05 -30.28
C ARG A 395 1.74 7.33 -29.73
N TRP A 396 2.02 6.15 -30.27
CA TRP A 396 3.25 5.42 -29.99
C TRP A 396 4.27 5.66 -31.12
N LEU A 397 5.33 6.39 -30.80
CA LEU A 397 6.41 6.74 -31.72
C LEU A 397 7.57 5.74 -31.58
N ASN A 398 7.38 4.53 -32.06
CA ASN A 398 8.42 3.52 -32.20
C ASN A 398 9.15 3.70 -33.55
N ARG A 399 10.20 2.93 -33.77
CA ARG A 399 11.00 3.01 -35.02
C ARG A 399 10.17 2.78 -36.29
N ALA A 400 9.24 1.81 -36.25
CA ALA A 400 8.40 1.51 -37.40
C ALA A 400 7.49 2.69 -37.76
N GLU A 401 6.85 3.30 -36.76
CA GLU A 401 6.00 4.47 -36.95
C GLU A 401 6.79 5.69 -37.41
N LEU A 402 7.96 5.96 -36.83
CA LEU A 402 8.84 7.06 -37.26
C LEU A 402 9.34 6.87 -38.72
N THR A 403 9.62 5.63 -39.11
CA THR A 403 9.96 5.31 -40.50
C THR A 403 8.76 5.56 -41.42
N ARG A 404 7.54 5.17 -41.01
CA ARG A 404 6.31 5.42 -41.76
C ARG A 404 6.02 6.91 -41.92
N LEU A 405 6.35 7.71 -40.90
CA LEU A 405 6.21 9.17 -40.91
C LEU A 405 7.38 9.89 -41.68
N ALA A 406 8.32 9.13 -42.18
CA ALA A 406 9.54 9.65 -42.80
C ALA A 406 10.31 10.67 -41.92
N ASP A 407 10.35 10.39 -40.60
CA ASP A 407 11.06 11.25 -39.65
C ASP A 407 12.57 11.21 -39.92
N PRO A 408 13.23 12.36 -40.13
CA PRO A 408 14.66 12.39 -40.46
C PRO A 408 15.56 11.95 -39.29
N THR A 409 15.01 11.86 -38.09
CA THR A 409 15.75 11.57 -36.87
C THR A 409 15.34 10.22 -36.23
N VAL A 410 15.00 9.23 -37.08
CA VAL A 410 14.70 7.87 -36.62
C VAL A 410 15.84 7.34 -35.76
N GLY A 411 15.58 7.05 -34.48
CA GLY A 411 16.58 6.60 -33.50
C GLY A 411 17.11 7.70 -32.57
N ALA A 412 16.76 8.96 -32.79
CA ALA A 412 16.96 10.00 -31.79
C ALA A 412 16.08 9.72 -30.56
N ARG A 413 16.55 10.13 -29.38
CA ARG A 413 15.81 9.98 -28.13
C ARG A 413 14.50 10.76 -28.13
N VAL A 414 14.52 11.98 -28.67
CA VAL A 414 13.35 12.80 -28.96
C VAL A 414 13.31 13.07 -30.46
N PRO A 415 12.48 12.35 -31.24
CA PRO A 415 12.42 12.50 -32.69
C PRO A 415 11.87 13.87 -33.11
N HIS A 416 12.20 14.31 -34.33
CA HIS A 416 11.78 15.60 -34.86
C HIS A 416 10.25 15.76 -34.88
N PHE A 417 9.52 14.69 -35.19
CA PHE A 417 8.06 14.68 -35.14
C PHE A 417 7.53 15.01 -33.75
N ALA A 418 8.13 14.41 -32.69
CA ALA A 418 7.76 14.71 -31.32
C ALA A 418 8.11 16.16 -30.93
N VAL A 419 9.30 16.64 -31.29
CA VAL A 419 9.74 18.05 -31.04
C VAL A 419 8.73 19.03 -31.59
N ARG A 420 8.26 18.82 -32.83
CA ARG A 420 7.28 19.70 -33.47
C ARG A 420 5.97 19.76 -32.69
N ILE A 421 5.37 18.61 -32.33
CA ILE A 421 4.13 18.55 -31.56
C ILE A 421 4.31 19.22 -30.20
N LEU A 422 5.42 18.95 -29.52
CA LEU A 422 5.67 19.48 -28.18
C LEU A 422 5.91 21.01 -28.23
N LYS A 423 6.50 21.55 -29.28
CA LYS A 423 6.63 23.01 -29.49
C LYS A 423 5.28 23.66 -29.72
N GLU A 424 4.48 23.12 -30.64
CA GLU A 424 3.11 23.59 -30.88
C GLU A 424 2.26 23.61 -29.57
N ALA A 425 2.38 22.56 -28.77
CA ALA A 425 1.69 22.49 -27.48
C ALA A 425 2.25 23.48 -26.43
N LEU A 426 3.57 23.71 -26.46
CA LEU A 426 4.24 24.62 -25.54
C LEU A 426 3.85 26.07 -25.75
N ASP A 427 3.55 26.48 -27.01
CA ASP A 427 3.04 27.82 -27.31
C ASP A 427 1.71 28.12 -26.65
N GLU A 428 0.89 27.05 -26.37
CA GLU A 428 -0.43 27.17 -25.77
C GLU A 428 -0.46 26.96 -24.24
N GLY A 429 0.59 26.34 -23.65
CA GLY A 429 0.60 26.06 -22.22
C GLY A 429 1.67 25.04 -21.78
N PRO A 430 1.52 24.47 -20.57
CA PRO A 430 2.54 23.58 -20.01
C PRO A 430 2.58 22.23 -20.72
N VAL A 431 3.79 21.69 -20.87
CA VAL A 431 4.10 20.39 -21.46
C VAL A 431 4.83 19.52 -20.43
N LEU A 432 4.37 18.28 -20.22
CA LEU A 432 4.98 17.31 -19.32
C LEU A 432 5.84 16.32 -20.09
N LEU A 433 7.07 16.15 -19.65
CA LEU A 433 8.00 15.13 -20.13
C LEU A 433 8.20 14.13 -18.96
N SER A 434 7.57 12.98 -19.06
CA SER A 434 7.71 11.90 -18.07
C SER A 434 8.97 11.10 -18.39
N ILE A 435 9.88 11.03 -17.42
CA ILE A 435 11.16 10.33 -17.51
C ILE A 435 11.15 9.12 -16.56
N PRO A 436 11.81 8.00 -16.92
CA PRO A 436 11.70 6.78 -16.11
C PRO A 436 12.29 6.90 -14.71
N HIS A 437 13.32 7.76 -14.52
CA HIS A 437 14.04 7.89 -13.25
C HIS A 437 14.48 9.33 -12.98
N ASP A 438 14.49 9.74 -11.72
CA ASP A 438 14.95 11.06 -11.26
C ASP A 438 16.48 11.16 -11.20
N GLY A 439 17.16 10.09 -10.81
CA GLY A 439 18.62 10.02 -10.71
C GLY A 439 19.32 9.75 -12.05
N VAL A 440 20.65 9.94 -12.09
CA VAL A 440 21.46 9.56 -13.25
C VAL A 440 21.64 8.05 -13.27
N GLU A 441 20.84 7.34 -14.02
CA GLU A 441 21.05 5.93 -14.29
C GLU A 441 21.96 5.78 -15.52
N GLN A 442 23.10 5.11 -15.32
CA GLN A 442 24.06 4.86 -16.40
C GLN A 442 23.80 3.47 -16.98
N ARG A 443 23.21 3.41 -18.15
CA ARG A 443 22.99 2.17 -18.89
C ARG A 443 23.93 2.08 -20.09
N LEU A 444 24.28 0.85 -20.48
CA LEU A 444 25.13 0.62 -21.63
C LEU A 444 24.27 0.27 -22.85
N GLY A 445 24.52 0.94 -23.95
CA GLY A 445 23.89 0.70 -25.25
C GLY A 445 24.91 0.36 -26.32
N CYS A 446 24.46 -0.30 -27.40
CA CYS A 446 25.29 -0.53 -28.58
C CYS A 446 25.53 0.78 -29.34
N THR A 447 26.79 1.09 -29.71
CA THR A 447 27.12 2.32 -30.44
C THR A 447 26.54 2.38 -31.87
N ARG A 448 26.22 1.22 -32.47
CA ARG A 448 25.72 1.13 -33.83
C ARG A 448 24.19 1.13 -33.95
N CYS A 449 23.50 0.29 -33.17
CA CYS A 449 22.04 0.15 -33.28
C CYS A 449 21.29 0.80 -32.11
N HIS A 450 22.02 1.43 -31.20
CA HIS A 450 21.49 2.11 -29.98
C HIS A 450 20.62 1.27 -29.07
N ARG A 451 20.55 -0.06 -29.30
CA ARG A 451 19.86 -0.97 -28.41
C ARG A 451 20.66 -1.22 -27.15
N GLN A 452 19.99 -1.45 -26.05
CA GLN A 452 20.64 -1.76 -24.77
C GLN A 452 21.59 -2.96 -24.90
N ALA A 453 22.76 -2.84 -24.27
CA ALA A 453 23.73 -3.91 -24.20
C ALA A 453 23.24 -5.00 -23.24
N ARG A 454 23.14 -6.24 -23.75
CA ARG A 454 22.62 -7.39 -23.02
C ARG A 454 23.66 -8.44 -22.75
N CYS A 455 23.50 -9.12 -21.63
CA CYS A 455 24.29 -10.29 -21.27
C CYS A 455 24.04 -11.44 -22.24
N ARG A 456 25.10 -12.10 -22.69
CA ARG A 456 24.99 -13.29 -23.57
C ARG A 456 24.51 -14.53 -22.82
N ARG A 457 24.64 -14.57 -21.48
CA ARG A 457 24.31 -15.71 -20.65
C ARG A 457 22.84 -15.72 -20.23
N CYS A 458 22.29 -14.57 -19.80
CA CYS A 458 20.95 -14.49 -19.23
C CYS A 458 20.09 -13.37 -19.80
N THR A 459 20.57 -12.71 -20.89
CA THR A 459 19.92 -11.56 -21.53
C THR A 459 19.69 -10.32 -20.65
N GLY A 460 20.12 -10.35 -19.39
CA GLY A 460 20.02 -9.23 -18.46
C GLY A 460 20.80 -8.00 -18.90
N PRO A 461 20.49 -6.81 -18.37
CA PRO A 461 21.15 -5.55 -18.72
C PRO A 461 22.61 -5.55 -18.27
N LEU A 462 23.49 -5.03 -19.13
CA LEU A 462 24.87 -4.77 -18.73
C LEU A 462 24.95 -3.41 -18.04
N VAL A 463 25.62 -3.38 -16.91
CA VAL A 463 25.89 -2.17 -16.12
C VAL A 463 27.39 -1.95 -15.97
N ARG A 464 27.77 -0.68 -15.85
CA ARG A 464 29.16 -0.33 -15.54
C ARG A 464 29.45 -0.70 -14.08
N SER A 465 30.47 -1.48 -13.87
CA SER A 465 31.04 -1.75 -12.54
C SER A 465 32.21 -0.80 -12.27
N SER A 466 32.69 -0.76 -11.03
CA SER A 466 33.92 -0.05 -10.67
C SER A 466 35.17 -0.55 -11.40
N GLY A 467 35.08 -1.70 -12.09
CA GLY A 467 36.12 -2.26 -12.95
C GLY A 467 35.97 -1.84 -14.42
N ALA A 468 37.01 -2.10 -15.21
CA ALA A 468 37.05 -1.75 -16.66
C ALA A 468 36.03 -2.54 -17.50
N VAL A 469 35.59 -3.74 -17.04
CA VAL A 469 34.70 -4.63 -17.79
C VAL A 469 33.29 -4.53 -17.23
N PRO A 470 32.27 -4.19 -18.09
CA PRO A 470 30.87 -4.20 -17.68
C PRO A 470 30.43 -5.56 -17.16
N ARG A 471 29.48 -5.57 -16.22
CA ARG A 471 28.90 -6.79 -15.66
C ARG A 471 27.38 -6.83 -15.90
N CYS A 472 26.84 -8.04 -15.92
CA CYS A 472 25.40 -8.23 -15.96
C CYS A 472 24.77 -7.84 -14.63
N GLY A 473 23.74 -6.97 -14.66
CA GLY A 473 23.00 -6.59 -13.48
C GLY A 473 22.15 -7.73 -12.88
N TRP A 474 21.91 -8.83 -13.63
CA TRP A 474 21.13 -9.96 -13.16
C TRP A 474 22.01 -11.12 -12.64
N CYS A 475 22.92 -11.63 -13.47
CA CYS A 475 23.71 -12.82 -13.13
C CYS A 475 25.15 -12.50 -12.72
N GLY A 476 25.57 -11.24 -12.67
CA GLY A 476 26.92 -10.82 -12.29
C GLY A 476 28.02 -11.16 -13.31
N ALA A 477 27.73 -11.86 -14.41
CA ALA A 477 28.71 -12.28 -15.40
C ALA A 477 29.41 -11.08 -16.03
N ALA A 478 30.75 -11.13 -16.16
CA ALA A 478 31.53 -10.12 -16.85
C ALA A 478 31.28 -10.17 -18.37
N ALA A 479 31.11 -9.02 -18.99
CA ALA A 479 30.84 -8.89 -20.42
C ALA A 479 32.15 -8.78 -21.23
N VAL A 480 33.05 -9.76 -21.03
CA VAL A 480 34.30 -9.85 -21.80
C VAL A 480 33.97 -10.19 -23.26
N HIS A 481 34.60 -9.48 -24.22
CA HIS A 481 34.36 -9.69 -25.66
C HIS A 481 32.88 -9.65 -26.07
N TRP A 482 32.12 -8.73 -25.46
CA TRP A 482 30.71 -8.57 -25.78
C TRP A 482 30.50 -8.20 -27.25
N ARG A 483 29.47 -8.78 -27.85
CA ARG A 483 28.94 -8.42 -29.17
C ARG A 483 27.44 -8.23 -29.07
N CYS A 484 26.97 -7.18 -29.75
CA CYS A 484 25.55 -6.87 -29.80
C CYS A 484 24.78 -8.03 -30.47
N PRO A 485 23.79 -8.61 -29.82
CA PRO A 485 23.01 -9.72 -30.38
C PRO A 485 22.20 -9.34 -31.64
N HIS A 486 21.99 -8.03 -31.88
CA HIS A 486 21.22 -7.56 -33.03
C HIS A 486 22.04 -7.16 -34.26
N CYS A 487 23.18 -6.54 -34.03
CA CYS A 487 23.95 -6.00 -35.17
C CYS A 487 25.43 -6.43 -35.20
N GLY A 488 25.84 -7.28 -34.27
CA GLY A 488 27.19 -7.84 -34.19
C GLY A 488 28.28 -6.85 -33.73
N ASN A 489 27.95 -5.56 -33.53
CA ASN A 489 28.90 -4.55 -33.08
C ASN A 489 29.47 -4.87 -31.69
N ASP A 490 30.75 -4.57 -31.47
CA ASP A 490 31.48 -4.89 -30.23
C ASP A 490 31.69 -3.68 -29.30
N ARG A 491 31.20 -2.50 -29.68
CA ARG A 491 31.36 -1.27 -28.90
C ARG A 491 30.08 -0.89 -28.19
N MET A 492 30.25 -0.49 -26.93
CA MET A 492 29.18 0.04 -26.10
C MET A 492 29.40 1.52 -25.82
N HIS A 493 28.35 2.29 -25.70
CA HIS A 493 28.36 3.64 -25.19
C HIS A 493 27.50 3.73 -23.94
N MET A 494 27.77 4.74 -23.14
CA MET A 494 26.97 5.01 -21.94
C MET A 494 25.77 5.87 -22.33
N VAL A 495 24.58 5.32 -22.09
CA VAL A 495 23.33 6.10 -22.17
C VAL A 495 23.07 6.64 -20.77
N ARG A 496 23.08 7.93 -20.61
CA ARG A 496 22.68 8.59 -19.36
C ARG A 496 21.18 8.84 -19.44
N VAL A 497 20.41 8.16 -18.61
CA VAL A 497 18.98 8.37 -18.47
C VAL A 497 18.77 9.00 -17.09
N GLY A 498 18.20 10.20 -17.05
CA GLY A 498 17.96 10.90 -15.80
C GLY A 498 17.60 12.37 -16.03
N ALA A 499 17.07 13.03 -15.00
CA ALA A 499 16.49 14.36 -15.11
C ALA A 499 17.51 15.42 -15.60
N ALA A 500 18.70 15.49 -14.99
CA ALA A 500 19.68 16.53 -15.31
C ALA A 500 20.25 16.43 -16.75
N GLY A 501 20.60 15.21 -17.19
CA GLY A 501 21.09 15.00 -18.56
C GLY A 501 20.00 15.24 -19.60
N THR A 502 18.77 14.88 -19.29
CA THR A 502 17.59 15.13 -20.12
C THR A 502 17.30 16.63 -20.23
N ALA A 503 17.37 17.37 -19.12
CA ALA A 503 17.15 18.81 -19.10
C ALA A 503 18.15 19.54 -20.03
N GLN A 504 19.43 19.16 -19.99
CA GLN A 504 20.46 19.75 -20.84
C GLN A 504 20.22 19.47 -22.36
N GLU A 505 19.83 18.24 -22.70
CA GLU A 505 19.46 17.84 -24.07
C GLU A 505 18.24 18.62 -24.57
N LEU A 506 17.21 18.73 -23.75
CA LEU A 506 15.97 19.43 -24.08
C LEU A 506 16.16 20.95 -24.22
N HIS A 507 17.06 21.56 -23.44
CA HIS A 507 17.40 22.96 -23.61
C HIS A 507 17.91 23.24 -25.03
N GLY A 508 18.72 22.34 -25.59
CA GLY A 508 19.17 22.43 -27.00
C GLY A 508 18.02 22.29 -28.02
N LEU A 509 16.92 21.59 -27.68
CA LEU A 509 15.78 21.36 -28.58
C LEU A 509 14.70 22.46 -28.49
N PHE A 510 14.46 23.00 -27.28
CA PHE A 510 13.34 23.91 -27.00
C PHE A 510 13.78 25.35 -26.66
N GLY A 511 15.08 25.63 -26.72
CA GLY A 511 15.63 26.99 -26.49
C GLY A 511 15.36 27.49 -25.05
N ASP A 512 14.96 28.76 -24.95
CA ASP A 512 14.81 29.48 -23.69
C ASP A 512 13.46 29.18 -22.97
N ALA A 513 12.74 28.12 -23.32
CA ALA A 513 11.49 27.76 -22.66
C ALA A 513 11.71 27.50 -21.15
N PRO A 514 10.91 28.13 -20.27
CA PRO A 514 11.04 27.91 -18.85
C PRO A 514 10.90 26.40 -18.51
N MET A 515 11.82 25.89 -17.67
CA MET A 515 11.86 24.46 -17.34
C MET A 515 11.75 24.25 -15.84
N VAL A 516 10.88 23.32 -15.45
CA VAL A 516 10.70 22.87 -14.06
C VAL A 516 11.13 21.42 -13.94
N LEU A 517 12.06 21.14 -13.04
CA LEU A 517 12.46 19.79 -12.66
C LEU A 517 11.78 19.42 -11.35
N SER A 518 10.94 18.38 -11.38
CA SER A 518 10.25 17.87 -10.20
C SER A 518 10.72 16.44 -9.91
N GLY A 519 11.18 16.19 -8.69
CA GLY A 519 11.63 14.85 -8.30
C GLY A 519 12.29 14.85 -6.92
N PRO A 520 12.36 13.70 -6.24
CA PRO A 520 12.92 13.60 -4.89
C PRO A 520 14.42 13.96 -4.83
N SER A 521 15.16 13.77 -5.92
CA SER A 521 16.60 14.10 -6.02
C SER A 521 16.88 15.49 -6.56
N GLN A 522 15.85 16.27 -6.90
CA GLN A 522 16.03 17.62 -7.43
C GLN A 522 16.19 18.65 -6.31
N PRO A 523 16.94 19.76 -6.56
CA PRO A 523 17.12 20.81 -5.56
C PRO A 523 15.79 21.41 -5.03
N GLY A 524 14.76 21.49 -5.90
CA GLY A 524 13.41 21.95 -5.55
C GLY A 524 12.51 20.87 -4.97
N GLY A 525 12.99 19.62 -4.87
CA GLY A 525 12.17 18.50 -4.45
C GLY A 525 11.03 18.19 -5.41
N ILE A 526 9.97 17.54 -4.89
CA ILE A 526 8.75 17.26 -5.65
C ILE A 526 7.86 18.51 -5.65
N VAL A 527 7.64 19.06 -6.85
CA VAL A 527 6.75 20.20 -7.07
C VAL A 527 5.31 19.73 -7.09
N SER A 528 4.46 20.31 -6.28
CA SER A 528 3.05 19.90 -6.17
C SER A 528 2.20 20.39 -7.34
N SER A 529 2.47 21.59 -7.85
CA SER A 529 1.68 22.20 -8.93
C SER A 529 2.48 23.24 -9.70
N VAL A 530 2.05 23.47 -10.95
CA VAL A 530 2.60 24.48 -11.85
C VAL A 530 1.48 25.35 -12.43
N PRO A 531 1.76 26.64 -12.76
CA PRO A 531 0.78 27.50 -13.38
C PRO A 531 0.45 27.03 -14.82
N ASN A 532 -0.75 27.38 -15.29
CA ASN A 532 -1.19 27.10 -16.67
C ASN A 532 -0.62 28.15 -17.66
N ARG A 533 0.67 28.04 -17.94
CA ARG A 533 1.40 28.87 -18.91
C ARG A 533 2.50 28.09 -19.61
N PRO A 534 3.01 28.57 -20.75
CA PRO A 534 4.11 27.92 -21.46
C PRO A 534 5.30 27.59 -20.58
N MET A 535 5.58 26.29 -20.41
CA MET A 535 6.76 25.75 -19.71
C MET A 535 6.92 24.27 -19.95
N LEU A 536 8.15 23.79 -19.88
CA LEU A 536 8.48 22.37 -19.86
C LEU A 536 8.55 21.87 -18.41
N VAL A 537 7.93 20.75 -18.13
CA VAL A 537 7.99 20.08 -16.83
C VAL A 537 8.61 18.70 -17.03
N LEU A 538 9.71 18.42 -16.35
CA LEU A 538 10.34 17.10 -16.31
C LEU A 538 10.06 16.47 -14.96
N ALA A 539 9.48 15.27 -14.96
CA ALA A 539 9.18 14.54 -13.74
C ALA A 539 9.26 13.02 -13.95
N PRO A 540 9.80 12.28 -12.98
CA PRO A 540 9.64 10.82 -12.92
C PRO A 540 8.24 10.46 -12.41
N PRO A 541 7.81 9.18 -12.54
CA PRO A 541 6.55 8.72 -12.03
C PRO A 541 6.34 9.05 -10.55
N GLY A 542 5.17 9.62 -10.23
CA GLY A 542 4.79 10.02 -8.88
C GLY A 542 5.22 11.44 -8.49
N ALA A 543 6.05 12.11 -9.29
CA ALA A 543 6.51 13.47 -9.04
C ALA A 543 5.92 14.51 -10.02
N GLU A 544 4.98 14.11 -10.89
CA GLU A 544 4.38 14.99 -11.89
C GLU A 544 3.54 16.09 -11.21
N PRO A 545 3.83 17.39 -11.39
CA PRO A 545 3.01 18.46 -10.83
C PRO A 545 1.60 18.50 -11.43
N LEU A 546 0.62 18.99 -10.69
CA LEU A 546 -0.70 19.31 -11.22
C LEU A 546 -0.67 20.69 -11.87
N VAL A 547 -1.42 20.88 -12.95
CA VAL A 547 -1.60 22.20 -13.55
C VAL A 547 -2.70 22.95 -12.78
N GLN A 548 -2.41 24.18 -12.33
CA GLN A 548 -3.37 25.04 -11.66
C GLN A 548 -4.06 25.95 -12.69
N ALA A 549 -5.37 26.15 -12.54
CA ALA A 549 -6.08 27.20 -13.22
C ALA A 549 -6.17 28.44 -12.33
N ASP A 550 -6.32 29.60 -12.93
CA ASP A 550 -6.50 30.87 -12.22
C ASP A 550 -7.81 30.89 -11.39
N ASP A 551 -8.79 30.08 -11.76
CA ASP A 551 -10.08 29.87 -11.08
C ASP A 551 -10.07 28.69 -10.08
N GLY A 552 -8.90 28.06 -9.85
CA GLY A 552 -8.75 26.90 -8.95
C GLY A 552 -9.20 25.56 -9.54
N ILE A 553 -9.69 25.51 -10.77
CA ILE A 553 -10.03 24.29 -11.49
C ILE A 553 -8.83 23.83 -12.33
N GLY A 554 -8.39 22.60 -12.13
CA GLY A 554 -7.30 22.01 -12.89
C GLY A 554 -7.62 21.90 -14.39
N VAL A 555 -6.76 22.41 -15.25
CA VAL A 555 -6.95 22.34 -16.69
C VAL A 555 -6.18 21.19 -17.34
N GLY A 556 -4.95 20.95 -16.99
CA GLY A 556 -4.10 19.88 -17.51
C GLY A 556 -3.01 20.34 -18.49
N TYR A 557 -2.10 19.43 -18.80
CA TYR A 557 -1.02 19.67 -19.75
C TYR A 557 -1.53 19.69 -21.19
N ARG A 558 -0.98 20.55 -22.03
CA ARG A 558 -1.27 20.59 -23.48
C ARG A 558 -0.72 19.36 -24.19
N ALA A 559 0.47 18.92 -23.77
CA ALA A 559 1.00 17.64 -24.22
C ALA A 559 1.72 16.90 -23.08
N VAL A 560 1.72 15.58 -23.17
CA VAL A 560 2.50 14.70 -22.30
C VAL A 560 3.35 13.79 -23.18
N ALA A 561 4.65 13.76 -22.96
CA ALA A 561 5.55 12.81 -23.63
C ALA A 561 6.19 11.88 -22.61
N ILE A 562 6.04 10.58 -22.81
CA ILE A 562 6.73 9.54 -22.07
C ILE A 562 8.01 9.24 -22.81
N LEU A 563 9.13 9.62 -22.21
CA LEU A 563 10.46 9.39 -22.80
C LEU A 563 10.99 8.02 -22.41
N ASP A 564 11.90 7.51 -23.25
CA ASP A 564 12.63 6.26 -22.97
C ASP A 564 11.73 5.06 -22.68
N ALA A 565 10.61 4.90 -23.42
CA ALA A 565 9.67 3.79 -23.25
C ALA A 565 10.34 2.40 -23.29
N TRP A 566 11.49 2.27 -23.98
CA TRP A 566 12.30 1.06 -24.05
C TRP A 566 12.80 0.57 -22.67
N THR A 567 12.84 1.44 -21.65
CA THR A 567 13.23 1.06 -20.29
C THR A 567 12.24 0.07 -19.66
N SER A 568 10.98 0.10 -20.09
CA SER A 568 9.94 -0.85 -19.68
C SER A 568 10.29 -2.30 -19.99
N LEU A 569 11.03 -2.55 -21.07
CA LEU A 569 11.46 -3.89 -21.48
C LEU A 569 12.44 -4.55 -20.50
N TYR A 570 12.93 -3.81 -19.51
CA TYR A 570 13.97 -4.21 -18.55
C TYR A 570 13.55 -4.00 -17.10
N ALA A 571 12.32 -3.59 -16.88
CA ALA A 571 11.76 -3.52 -15.54
C ALA A 571 11.76 -4.91 -14.90
N ARG A 572 12.02 -4.96 -13.59
CA ARG A 572 12.09 -6.21 -12.82
C ARG A 572 10.83 -6.38 -12.00
N GLY A 573 10.51 -7.61 -11.69
CA GLY A 573 9.35 -7.95 -10.89
C GLY A 573 8.23 -8.57 -11.72
N VAL A 574 7.38 -9.30 -11.06
CA VAL A 574 6.26 -9.99 -11.71
C VAL A 574 5.26 -8.96 -12.25
N ASP A 575 5.05 -7.85 -11.53
CA ASP A 575 4.11 -6.79 -11.93
C ASP A 575 4.75 -5.66 -12.77
N ALA A 576 5.96 -5.85 -13.26
CA ALA A 576 6.73 -4.77 -13.91
C ALA A 576 6.01 -4.08 -15.09
N ARG A 577 5.27 -4.85 -15.92
CA ARG A 577 4.50 -4.27 -17.04
C ARG A 577 3.25 -3.51 -16.52
N ILE A 578 2.57 -4.03 -15.51
CA ILE A 578 1.43 -3.35 -14.88
C ILE A 578 1.87 -2.06 -14.19
N ASP A 579 2.96 -2.09 -13.41
CA ASP A 579 3.50 -0.88 -12.78
C ASP A 579 3.92 0.17 -13.80
N THR A 580 4.50 -0.27 -14.92
CA THR A 580 4.86 0.62 -16.02
C THR A 580 3.63 1.26 -16.66
N LEU A 581 2.59 0.46 -16.96
CA LEU A 581 1.34 0.98 -17.51
C LEU A 581 0.66 1.96 -16.55
N THR A 582 0.61 1.63 -15.26
CA THR A 582 0.08 2.50 -14.21
C THR A 582 0.77 3.87 -14.23
N ASN A 583 2.12 3.87 -14.27
CA ASN A 583 2.90 5.10 -14.31
C ASN A 583 2.63 5.92 -15.58
N TRP A 584 2.55 5.27 -16.73
CA TRP A 584 2.27 5.94 -17.99
C TRP A 584 0.85 6.49 -18.05
N MET A 585 -0.15 5.72 -17.64
CA MET A 585 -1.53 6.17 -17.60
C MET A 585 -1.73 7.32 -16.61
N ARG A 586 -1.06 7.29 -15.45
CA ARG A 586 -1.06 8.41 -14.50
C ARG A 586 -0.53 9.70 -15.12
N ALA A 587 0.61 9.64 -15.80
CA ALA A 587 1.19 10.80 -16.47
C ALA A 587 0.26 11.31 -17.59
N VAL A 588 -0.24 10.41 -18.45
CA VAL A 588 -1.13 10.75 -19.56
C VAL A 588 -2.49 11.27 -19.06
N SER A 589 -2.98 10.81 -17.90
CA SER A 589 -4.24 11.31 -17.30
C SER A 589 -4.18 12.81 -16.95
N LEU A 590 -3.00 13.39 -16.81
CA LEU A 590 -2.81 14.82 -16.55
C LEU A 590 -2.93 15.67 -17.82
N CYS A 591 -3.00 15.04 -18.99
CA CYS A 591 -3.15 15.71 -20.27
C CYS A 591 -4.60 16.17 -20.50
N LEU A 592 -4.78 17.26 -21.23
CA LEU A 592 -6.10 17.68 -21.71
C LEU A 592 -6.72 16.60 -22.61
N PRO A 593 -8.06 16.52 -22.68
CA PRO A 593 -8.75 15.68 -23.63
C PRO A 593 -8.44 16.07 -25.09
N ARG A 594 -8.57 15.11 -26.03
CA ARG A 594 -8.34 15.34 -27.47
C ARG A 594 -9.21 16.45 -28.08
N ASN A 595 -10.44 16.60 -27.61
CA ASN A 595 -11.36 17.67 -28.07
C ASN A 595 -10.94 19.06 -27.57
N ARG A 596 -9.96 19.13 -26.67
CA ARG A 596 -9.30 20.36 -26.19
C ARG A 596 -7.84 20.45 -26.64
N GLY A 597 -7.46 19.70 -27.67
CA GLY A 597 -6.12 19.71 -28.27
C GLY A 597 -5.07 18.86 -27.54
N GLY A 598 -5.44 18.09 -26.49
CA GLY A 598 -4.49 17.30 -25.72
C GLY A 598 -3.80 16.20 -26.54
N GLN A 599 -2.47 16.13 -26.45
CA GLN A 599 -1.59 15.18 -27.17
C GLN A 599 -0.77 14.35 -26.17
N ALA A 600 -0.72 13.04 -26.37
CA ALA A 600 0.16 12.17 -25.60
C ALA A 600 1.08 11.37 -26.53
N LEU A 601 2.37 11.33 -26.21
CA LEU A 601 3.39 10.66 -27.01
C LEU A 601 4.11 9.62 -26.17
N LEU A 602 4.07 8.35 -26.59
CA LEU A 602 4.93 7.29 -26.07
C LEU A 602 6.15 7.19 -27.00
N ILE A 603 7.34 7.54 -26.52
CA ILE A 603 8.54 7.66 -27.37
C ILE A 603 9.51 6.51 -27.08
N GLY A 604 9.77 5.72 -28.09
CA GLY A 604 10.71 4.60 -28.07
C GLY A 604 10.03 3.24 -28.23
N GLU A 605 10.87 2.19 -28.24
CA GLU A 605 10.41 0.81 -28.33
C GLU A 605 9.75 0.38 -27.01
N SER A 606 8.75 -0.48 -27.07
CA SER A 606 8.10 -1.08 -25.90
C SER A 606 7.50 -2.42 -26.27
N ASP A 607 6.99 -3.13 -25.28
CA ASP A 607 6.13 -4.29 -25.49
C ASP A 607 4.84 -3.86 -26.22
N PRO A 608 4.43 -4.55 -27.30
CA PRO A 608 3.27 -4.14 -28.09
C PRO A 608 1.95 -4.14 -27.30
N VAL A 609 1.74 -5.11 -26.40
CA VAL A 609 0.50 -5.19 -25.60
C VAL A 609 0.47 -4.01 -24.61
N LEU A 610 1.58 -3.75 -23.93
CA LEU A 610 1.74 -2.63 -23.01
C LEU A 610 1.49 -1.27 -23.71
N ALA A 611 2.13 -1.04 -24.86
CA ALA A 611 1.97 0.20 -25.61
C ALA A 611 0.52 0.38 -26.13
N ARG A 612 -0.09 -0.70 -26.63
CA ARG A 612 -1.47 -0.68 -27.12
C ARG A 612 -2.46 -0.38 -26.01
N SER A 613 -2.29 -0.97 -24.80
CA SER A 613 -3.14 -0.71 -23.64
C SER A 613 -3.13 0.77 -23.25
N LEU A 614 -1.97 1.44 -23.34
CA LEU A 614 -1.87 2.89 -23.12
C LEU A 614 -2.60 3.67 -24.22
N VAL A 615 -2.34 3.35 -25.51
CA VAL A 615 -2.89 4.09 -26.66
C VAL A 615 -4.42 4.01 -26.71
N LEU A 616 -4.97 2.86 -26.38
CA LEU A 616 -6.42 2.60 -26.38
C LEU A 616 -7.09 3.00 -25.06
N TRP A 617 -6.31 3.29 -24.01
CA TRP A 617 -6.80 3.45 -22.63
C TRP A 617 -7.55 2.19 -22.16
N ASP A 618 -6.98 1.03 -22.43
CA ASP A 618 -7.57 -0.30 -22.15
C ASP A 618 -6.59 -1.14 -21.34
N SER A 619 -6.52 -0.90 -20.04
CA SER A 619 -5.64 -1.63 -19.13
C SER A 619 -6.05 -3.08 -18.88
N PRO A 620 -7.35 -3.48 -18.92
CA PRO A 620 -7.74 -4.87 -18.86
C PRO A 620 -7.05 -5.77 -19.87
N GLN A 621 -6.78 -5.28 -21.09
CA GLN A 621 -6.09 -6.04 -22.13
C GLN A 621 -4.70 -6.54 -21.66
N LEU A 622 -3.92 -5.67 -21.00
CA LEU A 622 -2.61 -6.07 -20.45
C LEU A 622 -2.79 -6.98 -19.25
N ALA A 623 -3.72 -6.68 -18.36
CA ALA A 623 -3.96 -7.47 -17.16
C ALA A 623 -4.38 -8.91 -17.47
N ALA A 624 -5.26 -9.10 -18.47
CA ALA A 624 -5.66 -10.41 -18.97
C ALA A 624 -4.47 -11.17 -19.58
N HIS A 625 -3.66 -10.50 -20.41
CA HIS A 625 -2.46 -11.11 -20.99
C HIS A 625 -1.45 -11.58 -19.93
N GLU A 626 -1.22 -10.75 -18.91
CA GLU A 626 -0.39 -11.09 -17.76
C GLU A 626 -0.96 -12.26 -16.97
N LEU A 627 -2.28 -12.29 -16.78
CA LEU A 627 -2.95 -13.39 -16.06
C LEU A 627 -2.80 -14.71 -16.79
N ASP A 628 -2.94 -14.71 -18.12
CA ASP A 628 -2.74 -15.89 -18.96
C ASP A 628 -1.31 -16.44 -18.87
N GLU A 629 -0.28 -15.56 -18.94
CA GLU A 629 1.11 -15.96 -18.78
C GLU A 629 1.38 -16.55 -17.37
N ARG A 630 0.75 -15.99 -16.33
CA ARG A 630 0.89 -16.50 -14.97
C ARG A 630 0.13 -17.81 -14.76
N ALA A 631 -0.98 -18.02 -15.42
CA ALA A 631 -1.68 -19.31 -15.41
C ALA A 631 -0.79 -20.43 -15.95
N GLN A 632 -0.08 -20.19 -17.07
CA GLN A 632 0.84 -21.17 -17.67
C GLN A 632 2.05 -21.50 -16.76
N THR A 633 2.43 -20.61 -15.88
CA THR A 633 3.60 -20.74 -15.00
C THR A 633 3.23 -20.96 -13.54
N ALA A 634 1.92 -21.06 -13.22
CA ALA A 634 1.38 -21.20 -11.88
C ALA A 634 1.94 -20.15 -10.89
N LEU A 635 2.02 -18.87 -11.35
CA LEU A 635 2.49 -17.75 -10.55
C LEU A 635 1.32 -16.95 -9.96
N PRO A 636 1.55 -16.17 -8.87
CA PRO A 636 0.49 -15.35 -8.31
C PRO A 636 0.01 -14.27 -9.32
N PRO A 637 -1.28 -13.96 -9.29
CA PRO A 637 -2.30 -14.32 -8.32
C PRO A 637 -3.04 -15.62 -8.64
N VAL A 638 -2.68 -16.34 -9.70
CA VAL A 638 -3.35 -17.62 -10.08
C VAL A 638 -3.28 -18.60 -8.93
N LEU A 639 -2.10 -18.82 -8.40
CA LEU A 639 -1.91 -19.53 -7.14
C LEU A 639 -1.43 -18.57 -6.04
N PRO A 640 -1.99 -18.67 -4.82
CA PRO A 640 -1.40 -18.04 -3.65
C PRO A 640 0.03 -18.51 -3.44
N CYS A 641 0.87 -17.63 -2.90
CA CYS A 641 2.25 -18.00 -2.61
C CYS A 641 2.76 -17.42 -1.30
N ALA A 642 3.80 -18.05 -0.75
CA ALA A 642 4.58 -17.51 0.33
C ALA A 642 6.03 -17.31 -0.12
N CYS A 643 6.58 -16.13 0.15
CA CYS A 643 8.02 -15.91 0.08
C CYS A 643 8.62 -16.18 1.46
N ILE A 644 9.62 -17.05 1.51
CA ILE A 644 10.32 -17.45 2.74
C ILE A 644 11.78 -17.04 2.57
N TRP A 645 12.36 -16.36 3.56
CA TRP A 645 13.76 -15.95 3.50
C TRP A 645 14.44 -16.01 4.86
N GLY A 646 15.75 -16.16 4.82
CA GLY A 646 16.58 -16.25 6.00
C GLY A 646 17.84 -17.07 5.74
N ARG A 647 18.45 -17.60 6.79
CA ARG A 647 19.62 -18.48 6.66
C ARG A 647 19.21 -19.79 5.99
N ARG A 648 20.04 -20.31 5.10
CA ARG A 648 19.72 -21.48 4.24
C ARG A 648 19.24 -22.70 5.03
N ASP A 649 19.90 -23.04 6.11
CA ASP A 649 19.51 -24.17 6.96
C ASP A 649 18.13 -23.97 7.61
N ALA A 650 17.85 -22.77 8.11
CA ALA A 650 16.57 -22.41 8.69
C ALA A 650 15.45 -22.43 7.62
N VAL A 651 15.71 -21.89 6.43
CA VAL A 651 14.77 -21.93 5.30
C VAL A 651 14.50 -23.37 4.86
N THR A 652 15.54 -24.19 4.72
CA THR A 652 15.39 -25.60 4.33
C THR A 652 14.61 -26.38 5.38
N TRP A 653 14.90 -26.16 6.67
CA TRP A 653 14.14 -26.76 7.77
C TRP A 653 12.65 -26.37 7.70
N LEU A 654 12.35 -25.08 7.48
CA LEU A 654 10.96 -24.62 7.39
C LEU A 654 10.23 -25.25 6.21
N LEU A 655 10.89 -25.37 5.04
CA LEU A 655 10.29 -26.00 3.85
C LEU A 655 9.93 -27.48 4.08
N HIS A 656 10.76 -28.23 4.82
CA HIS A 656 10.44 -29.60 5.26
C HIS A 656 9.30 -29.61 6.27
N GLU A 657 9.36 -28.74 7.28
CA GLU A 657 8.39 -28.68 8.38
C GLU A 657 6.96 -28.39 7.89
N VAL A 658 6.81 -27.56 6.85
CA VAL A 658 5.52 -27.26 6.24
C VAL A 658 5.15 -28.22 5.09
N GLY A 659 5.95 -29.28 4.85
CA GLY A 659 5.70 -30.28 3.82
C GLY A 659 5.81 -29.75 2.39
N ALA A 660 6.63 -28.73 2.15
CA ALA A 660 6.78 -28.11 0.84
C ALA A 660 7.81 -28.81 -0.05
N LEU A 661 8.73 -29.64 0.49
CA LEU A 661 9.71 -30.38 -0.29
C LEU A 661 9.28 -31.82 -0.57
N ASP A 662 8.67 -32.48 0.38
CA ASP A 662 8.41 -33.93 0.35
C ASP A 662 7.04 -34.33 0.97
N GLY A 663 6.17 -33.32 1.22
CA GLY A 663 4.87 -33.52 1.87
C GLY A 663 3.70 -33.06 1.04
N THR A 664 2.63 -32.66 1.74
CA THR A 664 1.33 -32.29 1.17
C THR A 664 1.36 -31.03 0.29
N HIS A 665 2.41 -30.25 0.37
CA HIS A 665 2.63 -29.01 -0.39
C HIS A 665 3.83 -29.08 -1.33
N ALA A 666 4.28 -30.30 -1.70
CA ALA A 666 5.47 -30.47 -2.56
C ALA A 666 5.18 -30.12 -4.03
N THR A 667 3.94 -30.28 -4.48
CA THR A 667 3.53 -30.01 -5.87
C THR A 667 2.25 -29.17 -5.92
N VAL A 668 2.08 -28.45 -7.02
CA VAL A 668 0.85 -27.74 -7.41
C VAL A 668 0.40 -28.22 -8.78
N GLY A 669 -0.92 -28.23 -9.01
CA GLY A 669 -1.53 -28.85 -10.18
C GLY A 669 -1.68 -30.36 -10.04
N GLU A 670 -2.36 -31.00 -10.99
CA GLU A 670 -2.68 -32.43 -10.99
C GLU A 670 -2.11 -33.15 -12.21
N GLY A 671 -1.83 -34.45 -12.07
CA GLY A 671 -1.39 -35.33 -13.14
C GLY A 671 -0.08 -34.89 -13.78
N GLU A 672 -0.03 -34.94 -15.12
CA GLU A 672 1.16 -34.58 -15.93
C GLU A 672 1.48 -33.06 -15.86
N ALA A 673 0.53 -32.21 -15.44
CA ALA A 673 0.72 -30.78 -15.27
C ALA A 673 1.25 -30.41 -13.88
N ALA A 674 1.50 -31.37 -12.99
CA ALA A 674 2.02 -31.12 -11.66
C ALA A 674 3.43 -30.49 -11.72
N MET A 675 3.59 -29.37 -11.01
CA MET A 675 4.86 -28.64 -10.93
C MET A 675 5.37 -28.63 -9.49
N PRO A 676 6.70 -28.57 -9.27
CA PRO A 676 7.25 -28.38 -7.92
C PRO A 676 6.65 -27.13 -7.28
N ALA A 677 6.14 -27.22 -6.07
CA ALA A 677 5.58 -26.05 -5.37
C ALA A 677 6.64 -25.01 -5.02
N VAL A 678 7.89 -25.44 -4.78
CA VAL A 678 9.01 -24.59 -4.36
C VAL A 678 9.79 -24.08 -5.56
N LEU A 679 9.97 -22.77 -5.62
CA LEU A 679 10.90 -22.09 -6.52
C LEU A 679 12.08 -21.57 -5.69
N GLY A 680 13.30 -22.03 -6.01
CA GLY A 680 14.51 -21.76 -5.22
C GLY A 680 14.92 -22.94 -4.32
N PRO A 681 15.67 -22.71 -3.23
CA PRO A 681 16.13 -21.44 -2.69
C PRO A 681 17.24 -20.78 -3.50
N VAL A 682 17.18 -19.45 -3.64
CA VAL A 682 18.19 -18.64 -4.32
C VAL A 682 18.92 -17.72 -3.34
N PRO A 683 20.24 -17.48 -3.50
CA PRO A 683 20.96 -16.54 -2.65
C PRO A 683 20.43 -15.11 -2.79
N ILE A 684 20.31 -14.39 -1.67
CA ILE A 684 19.96 -12.97 -1.64
C ILE A 684 21.03 -12.17 -0.91
N ALA A 685 21.18 -10.89 -1.31
CA ALA A 685 22.11 -9.99 -0.67
C ALA A 685 21.71 -9.70 0.79
N PRO A 686 22.69 -9.49 1.69
CA PRO A 686 22.39 -9.02 3.04
C PRO A 686 21.76 -7.61 2.98
N PRO A 687 20.94 -7.22 3.97
CA PRO A 687 20.44 -5.86 4.07
C PRO A 687 21.56 -4.82 4.15
N VAL A 688 21.29 -3.62 3.62
CA VAL A 688 22.32 -2.56 3.45
C VAL A 688 22.80 -1.95 4.79
N THR A 689 21.99 -2.08 5.86
CA THR A 689 22.30 -1.54 7.18
C THR A 689 22.34 -2.67 8.20
N MET A 690 23.53 -3.17 8.51
CA MET A 690 23.73 -4.22 9.51
C MET A 690 24.96 -3.95 10.36
N ASP A 691 24.89 -4.30 11.65
CA ASP A 691 26.05 -4.39 12.51
C ASP A 691 26.81 -5.73 12.32
N ALA A 692 27.98 -5.87 12.94
CA ALA A 692 28.83 -7.06 12.74
C ALA A 692 28.19 -8.36 13.28
N HIS A 693 27.32 -8.29 14.27
CA HIS A 693 26.63 -9.44 14.86
C HIS A 693 25.49 -9.90 13.94
N GLU A 694 24.74 -8.98 13.39
CA GLU A 694 23.68 -9.24 12.42
C GLU A 694 24.23 -9.83 11.10
N LEU A 695 25.44 -9.43 10.69
CA LEU A 695 26.16 -9.98 9.53
C LEU A 695 26.45 -11.48 9.68
N GLU A 696 26.70 -11.98 10.88
CA GLU A 696 26.95 -13.39 11.14
C GLU A 696 25.66 -14.22 11.09
N GLU A 697 24.55 -13.67 11.58
CA GLU A 697 23.22 -14.28 11.50
C GLU A 697 22.68 -14.36 10.07
N THR A 698 23.14 -13.50 9.18
CA THR A 698 22.70 -13.41 7.78
C THR A 698 23.67 -14.06 6.78
N ARG A 699 24.68 -14.79 7.26
CA ARG A 699 25.53 -15.61 6.37
C ARG A 699 24.67 -16.61 5.61
N ASP A 700 24.99 -16.83 4.32
CA ASP A 700 24.29 -17.73 3.40
C ASP A 700 22.78 -17.50 3.38
N ARG A 701 22.38 -16.23 3.26
CA ARG A 701 20.99 -15.83 3.20
C ARG A 701 20.36 -16.23 1.87
N VAL A 702 19.22 -16.88 1.95
CA VAL A 702 18.47 -17.35 0.77
C VAL A 702 17.02 -16.97 0.85
N LYS A 703 16.34 -17.06 -0.30
CA LYS A 703 14.91 -16.87 -0.46
C LYS A 703 14.33 -18.00 -1.30
N ALA A 704 13.19 -18.50 -0.89
CA ALA A 704 12.37 -19.46 -1.62
C ALA A 704 10.93 -18.94 -1.75
N VAL A 705 10.26 -19.31 -2.83
CA VAL A 705 8.83 -19.05 -3.03
C VAL A 705 8.11 -20.39 -3.02
N VAL A 706 7.09 -20.52 -2.19
CA VAL A 706 6.22 -21.70 -2.12
C VAL A 706 4.86 -21.34 -2.66
N ARG A 707 4.40 -22.05 -3.67
CA ARG A 707 3.06 -21.91 -4.26
C ARG A 707 2.12 -22.91 -3.61
N VAL A 708 0.88 -22.55 -3.40
CA VAL A 708 -0.14 -23.42 -2.80
C VAL A 708 -1.47 -23.31 -3.52
N GLU A 709 -2.26 -24.36 -3.48
CA GLU A 709 -3.64 -24.31 -4.00
C GLU A 709 -4.49 -23.33 -3.16
N PRO A 710 -5.45 -22.61 -3.76
CA PRO A 710 -6.26 -21.61 -3.08
C PRO A 710 -6.90 -22.12 -1.78
N GLY A 711 -7.51 -23.32 -1.80
CA GLY A 711 -8.12 -23.94 -0.64
C GLY A 711 -7.16 -24.31 0.49
N ARG A 712 -5.84 -24.36 0.23
CA ARG A 712 -4.79 -24.67 1.21
C ARG A 712 -4.11 -23.41 1.77
N ARG A 713 -4.41 -22.23 1.26
CA ARG A 713 -3.75 -20.98 1.66
C ARG A 713 -3.87 -20.72 3.18
N ALA A 714 -5.05 -20.86 3.76
CA ALA A 714 -5.28 -20.57 5.17
C ALA A 714 -4.58 -21.59 6.10
N PRO A 715 -4.70 -22.92 5.91
CA PRO A 715 -3.92 -23.89 6.67
C PRO A 715 -2.40 -23.68 6.54
N PHE A 716 -1.92 -23.33 5.36
CA PHE A 716 -0.50 -23.08 5.10
C PHE A 716 0.01 -21.83 5.85
N ALA A 717 -0.78 -20.75 5.91
CA ALA A 717 -0.46 -19.56 6.69
C ALA A 717 -0.27 -19.88 8.19
N ILE A 718 -1.14 -20.72 8.74
CA ILE A 718 -1.07 -21.19 10.13
C ILE A 718 0.18 -22.04 10.35
N ALA A 719 0.45 -22.99 9.44
CA ALA A 719 1.64 -23.86 9.52
C ALA A 719 2.93 -23.06 9.49
N LEU A 720 3.05 -22.05 8.61
CA LEU A 720 4.19 -21.14 8.56
C LEU A 720 4.37 -20.36 9.87
N ARG A 721 3.29 -19.78 10.41
CA ARG A 721 3.32 -19.07 11.69
C ARG A 721 3.82 -19.97 12.82
N ASP A 722 3.24 -21.16 12.93
CA ASP A 722 3.55 -22.09 14.03
C ASP A 722 4.98 -22.62 13.93
N ALA A 723 5.48 -22.87 12.72
CA ALA A 723 6.86 -23.29 12.51
C ALA A 723 7.86 -22.16 12.84
N VAL A 724 7.61 -20.94 12.39
CA VAL A 724 8.46 -19.77 12.75
C VAL A 724 8.39 -19.49 14.25
N ALA A 725 7.22 -19.64 14.88
CA ALA A 725 7.08 -19.51 16.34
C ALA A 725 7.94 -20.54 17.08
N ARG A 726 7.97 -21.82 16.65
CA ARG A 726 8.84 -22.87 17.21
C ARG A 726 10.32 -22.53 17.01
N HIS A 727 10.74 -22.10 15.81
CA HIS A 727 12.11 -21.69 15.52
C HIS A 727 12.59 -20.60 16.50
N VAL A 728 11.78 -19.58 16.74
CA VAL A 728 12.08 -18.49 17.67
C VAL A 728 12.08 -18.97 19.13
N ALA A 729 11.10 -19.80 19.53
CA ALA A 729 10.96 -20.31 20.90
C ALA A 729 12.14 -21.19 21.31
N THR A 730 12.66 -22.00 20.39
CA THR A 730 13.83 -22.87 20.60
C THR A 730 15.16 -22.12 20.53
N ARG A 731 15.13 -20.81 20.25
CA ARG A 731 16.34 -19.98 20.03
C ARG A 731 17.29 -20.58 18.99
N THR A 732 16.72 -21.21 17.97
CA THR A 732 17.51 -21.75 16.85
C THR A 732 18.19 -20.58 16.12
N PRO A 733 19.52 -20.62 15.89
CA PRO A 733 20.25 -19.53 15.25
C PRO A 733 19.80 -19.31 13.80
N GLY A 734 19.83 -18.07 13.36
CA GLY A 734 19.60 -17.67 11.97
C GLY A 734 18.25 -16.97 11.77
N GLU A 735 18.27 -15.97 10.88
CA GLU A 735 17.07 -15.29 10.45
C GLU A 735 16.12 -16.28 9.76
N LEU A 736 14.81 -16.20 10.08
CA LEU A 736 13.76 -16.93 9.40
C LEU A 736 12.50 -16.07 9.37
N ARG A 737 12.04 -15.73 8.17
CA ARG A 737 10.85 -14.90 7.96
C ARG A 737 10.06 -15.41 6.76
N PHE A 738 8.80 -15.02 6.68
CA PHE A 738 7.95 -15.27 5.53
C PHE A 738 6.97 -14.13 5.29
N GLN A 739 6.44 -14.06 4.07
CA GLN A 739 5.39 -13.15 3.66
C GLN A 739 4.44 -13.90 2.71
N LEU A 740 3.14 -13.79 2.96
CA LEU A 740 2.11 -14.33 2.07
C LEU A 740 1.76 -13.34 0.97
N ASP A 741 1.58 -13.86 -0.24
CA ASP A 741 1.21 -13.14 -1.45
C ASP A 741 2.02 -11.83 -1.64
N PRO A 742 3.37 -11.89 -1.61
CA PRO A 742 4.18 -10.70 -1.79
C PRO A 742 4.07 -10.17 -3.22
N LYS A 743 4.20 -8.83 -3.36
CA LYS A 743 4.29 -8.22 -4.70
C LYS A 743 5.56 -8.64 -5.43
N ASP A 744 6.68 -8.66 -4.71
CA ASP A 744 8.00 -8.99 -5.26
C ASP A 744 8.40 -10.42 -4.88
N LEU A 745 8.53 -11.26 -5.89
CA LEU A 745 9.00 -12.64 -5.73
C LEU A 745 10.52 -12.76 -5.79
N LEU A 746 11.22 -11.77 -6.33
CA LEU A 746 12.67 -11.78 -6.57
C LEU A 746 13.43 -10.82 -5.64
#